data_cac3bb14c885ad9dc8d16aa3be6bb3c7
#
_entry.id   cac3bb14c885ad9dc8d16aa3be6bb3c7
#
_cell.length_a   1.000
_cell.length_b   1.000
_cell.length_c   1.000
_cell.angle_alpha   90.00
_cell.angle_beta   90.00
_cell.angle_gamma   90.00
#
_symmetry.space_group_name_H-M   'P 1'
#
loop_
_entity.id
_entity.type
_entity.pdbx_description
1 polymer ?
#
loop_
_entity_poly.entity_id
_entity_poly.type
_entity_poly.pdbx_seq_one_letter_code
_entity_poly.pdbx_strand_id
1 'polypeptide(L)'
;MDRPRPPSLRAQWVIAGAVLAVSATLARVAYTRFPALYDVDAYYHLAVARAYAERGFFQTLDWARFSVLHDTFGDKEFLFHAWLRPFASATDATAGGFTALAMLDGLVAATLAYQSVRSIGPWGVAIPFLVFGGSVDFTSRLVRLRPEILSLVLIMVAIELAARRRALLLGVVACVYTLTYTPFHVFLGLCVAFFALGWWTDGRREWRLVVYPAVGVALGLLVHPGFPANVRVWWIQNVTYFLEAAHLDVSGENMSRTTSDALLLNLGWLAGMLALWLARVRRSTPSADARLRDFTLLPTVVFGVLYVARARFVTYFVPLATLSVLRTMAAAGEAPGPTVRIASRSVPFAVAFSVCLLWGVYALPMIFKRMEAVALNAFRPGAREDWEAFARAVPDGAKIFAGWQATEQFVFWAPRAVYINVLDSVFMYAKSPELYRAYLDVLQGREPDIPFVARSRFDSEFFADDGQYPLARGRLLNDPRVKKLHDGNTCLFDFTGASNEPFVVDWKLLPPTVPLPPPAEVVLDAQIPSYPRATAARDRAIEGYVDGRRLGNASGCLAFAHVEDVVEPNRANLEVSPYGSADIYVDDALVAAIPSPRLAVLGNGVIIPLALDPGRHRITVRTCPSGDAVGFYALVR
;
A
#
# COMPACT_ATOMS: atom_id res chain seq x y z
N MET A 1 39.24 -38.96 -6.00
CA MET A 1 39.16 -37.62 -5.40
C MET A 1 38.29 -37.71 -4.18
N ASP A 2 38.88 -37.53 -3.01
CA ASP A 2 38.20 -37.62 -1.72
C ASP A 2 37.10 -36.56 -1.62
N ARG A 3 36.00 -36.94 -0.97
CA ARG A 3 34.86 -36.03 -0.70
C ARG A 3 35.36 -34.77 0.00
N PRO A 4 35.02 -33.57 -0.45
CA PRO A 4 35.01 -32.47 0.50
C PRO A 4 33.91 -32.82 1.53
N ARG A 5 34.33 -33.23 2.73
CA ARG A 5 33.43 -33.41 3.87
C ARG A 5 32.66 -32.09 4.05
N PRO A 6 31.33 -32.14 4.30
CA PRO A 6 30.62 -30.90 4.62
C PRO A 6 31.37 -30.23 5.79
N PRO A 7 31.54 -28.90 5.77
CA PRO A 7 32.23 -28.19 6.85
C PRO A 7 31.61 -28.58 8.20
N SER A 8 32.41 -28.63 9.25
CA SER A 8 31.94 -28.88 10.60
C SER A 8 30.81 -27.89 10.95
N LEU A 9 29.92 -28.26 11.86
CA LEU A 9 28.81 -27.39 12.29
C LEU A 9 29.32 -26.01 12.73
N ARG A 10 30.47 -25.97 13.45
CA ARG A 10 31.14 -24.74 13.86
C ARG A 10 31.58 -23.90 12.63
N ALA A 11 32.17 -24.54 11.62
CA ALA A 11 32.57 -23.84 10.40
C ALA A 11 31.35 -23.30 9.62
N GLN A 12 30.23 -24.03 9.59
CA GLN A 12 28.99 -23.54 8.96
C GLN A 12 28.46 -22.26 9.64
N TRP A 13 28.48 -22.20 10.97
CA TRP A 13 28.07 -20.99 11.71
C TRP A 13 29.05 -19.83 11.49
N VAL A 14 30.34 -20.08 11.44
CA VAL A 14 31.33 -19.06 11.12
C VAL A 14 31.11 -18.49 9.72
N ILE A 15 30.87 -19.35 8.73
CA ILE A 15 30.54 -18.93 7.36
C ILE A 15 29.27 -18.09 7.35
N ALA A 16 28.19 -18.54 7.99
CA ALA A 16 26.95 -17.80 8.06
C ALA A 16 27.13 -16.42 8.70
N GLY A 17 27.86 -16.33 9.80
CA GLY A 17 28.20 -15.07 10.46
C GLY A 17 29.02 -14.13 9.58
N ALA A 18 30.01 -14.67 8.85
CA ALA A 18 30.78 -13.88 7.88
C ALA A 18 29.91 -13.37 6.73
N VAL A 19 29.05 -14.22 6.17
CA VAL A 19 28.11 -13.81 5.11
C VAL A 19 27.14 -12.74 5.61
N LEU A 20 26.60 -12.89 6.84
CA LEU A 20 25.77 -11.88 7.47
C LEU A 20 26.50 -10.53 7.52
N ALA A 21 27.69 -10.50 8.10
CA ALA A 21 28.48 -9.27 8.28
C ALA A 21 28.82 -8.61 6.93
N VAL A 22 29.30 -9.40 5.96
CA VAL A 22 29.65 -8.89 4.62
C VAL A 22 28.42 -8.38 3.88
N SER A 23 27.34 -9.17 3.84
CA SER A 23 26.12 -8.79 3.12
C SER A 23 25.45 -7.57 3.73
N ALA A 24 25.33 -7.51 5.07
CA ALA A 24 24.80 -6.34 5.77
C ALA A 24 25.65 -5.09 5.53
N THR A 25 26.99 -5.22 5.55
CA THR A 25 27.89 -4.09 5.26
C THR A 25 27.72 -3.61 3.82
N LEU A 26 27.71 -4.51 2.83
CA LEU A 26 27.54 -4.16 1.43
C LEU A 26 26.16 -3.50 1.18
N ALA A 27 25.10 -4.05 1.75
CA ALA A 27 23.77 -3.48 1.69
C ALA A 27 23.75 -2.08 2.33
N ARG A 28 24.33 -1.92 3.53
CA ARG A 28 24.40 -0.61 4.20
C ARG A 28 25.17 0.43 3.40
N VAL A 29 26.27 0.04 2.77
CA VAL A 29 27.04 0.93 1.87
C VAL A 29 26.22 1.28 0.63
N ALA A 30 25.53 0.31 0.02
CA ALA A 30 24.65 0.59 -1.11
C ALA A 30 23.54 1.59 -0.73
N TYR A 31 22.92 1.42 0.43
CA TYR A 31 21.85 2.29 0.92
C TYR A 31 22.30 3.72 1.26
N THR A 32 23.59 4.01 1.42
CA THR A 32 24.05 5.41 1.57
C THR A 32 23.78 6.27 0.35
N ARG A 33 23.51 5.65 -0.79
CA ARG A 33 23.22 6.35 -2.04
C ARG A 33 21.74 6.71 -2.22
N PHE A 34 20.87 6.22 -1.33
CA PHE A 34 19.44 6.49 -1.39
C PHE A 34 19.09 7.66 -0.47
N PRO A 35 18.35 8.66 -0.99
CA PRO A 35 17.94 9.81 -0.20
C PRO A 35 16.84 9.47 0.82
N ALA A 36 16.05 8.42 0.56
CA ALA A 36 14.91 8.02 1.36
C ALA A 36 14.70 6.51 1.35
N LEU A 37 13.97 5.98 2.33
CA LEU A 37 13.52 4.61 2.32
C LEU A 37 12.54 4.40 1.16
N TYR A 38 12.70 3.28 0.48
CA TYR A 38 11.94 2.99 -0.74
C TYR A 38 10.44 2.80 -0.50
N ASP A 39 10.09 2.21 0.63
CA ASP A 39 8.73 1.76 0.92
C ASP A 39 8.03 2.70 1.90
N VAL A 40 6.79 3.06 1.60
CA VAL A 40 5.98 3.92 2.47
C VAL A 40 5.70 3.24 3.81
N ASP A 41 5.44 1.92 3.82
CA ASP A 41 5.23 1.13 5.05
C ASP A 41 6.44 1.20 5.99
N ALA A 42 7.66 1.37 5.45
CA ALA A 42 8.87 1.50 6.26
C ALA A 42 8.79 2.70 7.22
N TYR A 43 8.20 3.79 6.78
CA TYR A 43 8.00 4.99 7.61
C TYR A 43 6.98 4.75 8.72
N TYR A 44 5.89 4.04 8.41
CA TYR A 44 4.94 3.61 9.43
C TYR A 44 5.60 2.71 10.49
N HIS A 45 6.37 1.69 10.06
CA HIS A 45 7.07 0.81 10.98
C HIS A 45 8.04 1.58 11.90
N LEU A 46 8.77 2.54 11.36
CA LEU A 46 9.66 3.39 12.16
C LEU A 46 8.88 4.34 13.07
N ALA A 47 7.73 4.89 12.64
CA ALA A 47 6.91 5.74 13.47
C ALA A 47 6.35 4.98 14.69
N VAL A 48 5.80 3.77 14.48
CA VAL A 48 5.31 2.92 15.57
C VAL A 48 6.44 2.51 16.51
N ALA A 49 7.59 2.10 15.95
CA ALA A 49 8.76 1.71 16.75
C ALA A 49 9.30 2.87 17.60
N ARG A 50 9.30 4.11 17.07
CA ARG A 50 9.63 5.34 17.79
C ARG A 50 8.63 5.61 18.91
N ALA A 51 7.34 5.51 18.59
CA ALA A 51 6.28 5.69 19.60
C ALA A 51 6.40 4.64 20.72
N TYR A 52 6.77 3.40 20.41
CA TYR A 52 7.07 2.38 21.43
C TYR A 52 8.29 2.72 22.29
N ALA A 53 9.29 3.37 21.72
CA ALA A 53 10.45 3.81 22.50
C ALA A 53 10.11 4.97 23.45
N GLU A 54 9.23 5.88 23.02
CA GLU A 54 8.87 7.11 23.75
C GLU A 54 7.78 6.88 24.79
N ARG A 55 6.75 6.08 24.45
CA ARG A 55 5.50 5.96 25.24
C ARG A 55 5.28 4.55 25.80
N GLY A 56 6.11 3.56 25.44
CA GLY A 56 5.84 2.14 25.70
C GLY A 56 4.81 1.57 24.70
N PHE A 57 4.33 0.35 24.99
CA PHE A 57 3.33 -0.31 24.16
C PHE A 57 1.94 0.30 24.41
N PHE A 58 1.24 0.64 23.31
CA PHE A 58 -0.09 1.25 23.36
C PHE A 58 -1.14 0.36 22.71
N GLN A 59 -2.40 0.55 23.12
CA GLN A 59 -3.54 -0.27 22.67
C GLN A 59 -4.54 0.52 21.80
N THR A 60 -4.25 1.80 21.52
CA THR A 60 -5.02 2.70 20.65
C THR A 60 -4.08 3.35 19.66
N LEU A 61 -4.51 3.50 18.41
CA LEU A 61 -3.74 4.21 17.40
C LEU A 61 -4.35 5.59 17.16
N ASP A 62 -3.94 6.57 17.97
CA ASP A 62 -4.50 7.92 17.96
C ASP A 62 -4.41 8.60 16.60
N TRP A 63 -3.44 8.21 15.78
CA TRP A 63 -3.27 8.74 14.43
C TRP A 63 -4.43 8.40 13.47
N ALA A 64 -5.17 7.31 13.67
CA ALA A 64 -6.11 6.75 12.70
C ALA A 64 -7.57 6.93 13.13
N ARG A 65 -8.07 8.16 13.20
CA ARG A 65 -9.35 8.56 13.83
C ARG A 65 -10.58 7.81 13.35
N PHE A 66 -10.66 7.49 12.07
CA PHE A 66 -11.81 6.82 11.46
C PHE A 66 -11.55 5.34 11.14
N SER A 67 -10.49 4.77 11.70
CA SER A 67 -10.14 3.36 11.61
C SER A 67 -10.57 2.59 12.86
N VAL A 68 -10.81 1.30 12.75
CA VAL A 68 -10.99 0.40 13.91
C VAL A 68 -9.74 0.36 14.80
N LEU A 69 -8.57 0.70 14.25
CA LEU A 69 -7.29 0.74 14.95
C LEU A 69 -7.23 1.89 15.97
N HIS A 70 -8.04 2.95 15.79
CA HIS A 70 -8.13 4.05 16.75
C HIS A 70 -8.61 3.58 18.11
N ASP A 71 -9.64 2.75 18.11
CA ASP A 71 -10.30 2.30 19.33
C ASP A 71 -9.58 1.09 19.94
N THR A 72 -9.02 0.23 19.08
CA THR A 72 -8.37 -1.02 19.48
C THR A 72 -7.21 -1.34 18.55
N PHE A 73 -5.99 -1.01 18.96
CA PHE A 73 -4.78 -1.30 18.21
C PHE A 73 -4.21 -2.65 18.59
N GLY A 74 -4.50 -3.67 17.80
CA GLY A 74 -3.82 -4.95 17.87
C GLY A 74 -2.66 -4.95 16.87
N ASP A 75 -1.49 -4.47 17.29
CA ASP A 75 -0.33 -4.35 16.41
C ASP A 75 -0.01 -5.66 15.70
N LYS A 76 -0.28 -5.70 14.42
CA LYS A 76 -0.13 -6.90 13.59
C LYS A 76 1.32 -7.39 13.40
N GLU A 77 2.30 -6.56 13.81
CA GLU A 77 3.73 -6.76 13.60
C GLU A 77 4.55 -6.40 14.85
N PHE A 78 3.97 -6.66 16.01
CA PHE A 78 4.47 -6.23 17.32
C PHE A 78 5.96 -6.50 17.56
N LEU A 79 6.42 -7.74 17.35
CA LEU A 79 7.81 -8.09 17.60
C LEU A 79 8.76 -7.41 16.63
N PHE A 80 8.31 -7.16 15.40
CA PHE A 80 9.07 -6.41 14.40
C PHE A 80 9.24 -4.95 14.84
N HIS A 81 8.17 -4.28 15.27
CA HIS A 81 8.24 -2.92 15.79
C HIS A 81 9.08 -2.83 17.07
N ALA A 82 8.95 -3.81 17.97
CA ALA A 82 9.79 -3.88 19.17
C ALA A 82 11.28 -4.02 18.83
N TRP A 83 11.61 -4.81 17.81
CA TRP A 83 12.97 -4.95 17.31
C TRP A 83 13.49 -3.68 16.64
N LEU A 84 12.62 -2.91 15.95
CA LEU A 84 13.01 -1.67 15.28
C LEU A 84 13.29 -0.50 16.23
N ARG A 85 12.90 -0.55 17.51
CA ARG A 85 13.06 0.55 18.48
C ARG A 85 14.42 1.22 18.47
N PRO A 86 15.56 0.49 18.59
CA PRO A 86 16.87 1.13 18.62
C PRO A 86 17.23 1.87 17.33
N PHE A 87 16.69 1.44 16.19
CA PHE A 87 16.92 2.08 14.90
C PHE A 87 16.03 3.30 14.69
N ALA A 88 14.78 3.24 15.14
CA ALA A 88 13.83 4.33 15.06
C ALA A 88 14.14 5.49 16.03
N SER A 89 14.85 5.20 17.12
CA SER A 89 15.30 6.19 18.11
C SER A 89 16.67 6.80 17.79
N ALA A 90 17.28 6.44 16.67
CA ALA A 90 18.52 7.06 16.20
C ALA A 90 18.28 8.55 15.87
N THR A 91 19.33 9.38 15.97
CA THR A 91 19.28 10.82 15.65
C THR A 91 18.75 11.04 14.22
N ASP A 92 19.15 10.18 13.28
CA ASP A 92 18.54 10.07 11.95
C ASP A 92 17.84 8.70 11.85
N ALA A 93 16.53 8.71 12.04
CA ALA A 93 15.72 7.50 11.99
C ALA A 93 15.65 6.88 10.59
N THR A 94 15.83 7.65 9.52
CA THR A 94 15.95 7.12 8.15
C THR A 94 17.24 6.32 7.99
N ALA A 95 18.36 6.85 8.46
CA ALA A 95 19.63 6.12 8.49
C ALA A 95 19.57 4.88 9.40
N GLY A 96 18.85 4.96 10.52
CA GLY A 96 18.53 3.82 11.38
C GLY A 96 17.73 2.75 10.62
N GLY A 97 16.68 3.15 9.89
CA GLY A 97 15.90 2.26 9.03
C GLY A 97 16.74 1.53 7.99
N PHE A 98 17.66 2.22 7.30
CA PHE A 98 18.61 1.58 6.38
C PHE A 98 19.54 0.59 7.09
N THR A 99 19.91 0.87 8.33
CA THR A 99 20.73 -0.07 9.10
C THR A 99 19.95 -1.32 9.47
N ALA A 100 18.71 -1.17 9.91
CA ALA A 100 17.81 -2.29 10.17
C ALA A 100 17.56 -3.13 8.92
N LEU A 101 17.31 -2.50 7.79
CA LEU A 101 17.10 -3.16 6.50
C LEU A 101 18.34 -3.97 6.08
N ALA A 102 19.53 -3.37 6.17
CA ALA A 102 20.78 -4.05 5.85
C ALA A 102 21.04 -5.28 6.75
N MET A 103 20.64 -5.23 8.02
CA MET A 103 20.70 -6.38 8.92
C MET A 103 19.72 -7.49 8.51
N LEU A 104 18.52 -7.15 8.07
CA LEU A 104 17.54 -8.13 7.56
C LEU A 104 18.05 -8.80 6.28
N ASP A 105 18.61 -8.03 5.34
CA ASP A 105 19.21 -8.56 4.11
C ASP A 105 20.37 -9.50 4.43
N GLY A 106 21.23 -9.09 5.36
CA GLY A 106 22.32 -9.93 5.86
C GLY A 106 21.81 -11.23 6.48
N LEU A 107 20.72 -11.18 7.23
CA LEU A 107 20.10 -12.36 7.86
C LEU A 107 19.52 -13.34 6.81
N VAL A 108 18.86 -12.82 5.77
CA VAL A 108 18.41 -13.63 4.63
C VAL A 108 19.59 -14.27 3.92
N ALA A 109 20.62 -13.49 3.61
CA ALA A 109 21.84 -13.98 2.96
C ALA A 109 22.53 -15.07 3.78
N ALA A 110 22.68 -14.85 5.09
CA ALA A 110 23.29 -15.82 6.02
C ALA A 110 22.50 -17.13 6.09
N THR A 111 21.17 -17.04 6.16
CA THR A 111 20.29 -18.22 6.21
C THR A 111 20.35 -19.02 4.90
N LEU A 112 20.32 -18.34 3.76
CA LEU A 112 20.51 -18.96 2.45
C LEU A 112 21.88 -19.62 2.32
N ALA A 113 22.95 -18.90 2.69
CA ALA A 113 24.32 -19.45 2.66
C ALA A 113 24.46 -20.67 3.55
N TYR A 114 23.98 -20.61 4.81
CA TYR A 114 24.02 -21.73 5.74
C TYR A 114 23.35 -22.99 5.16
N GLN A 115 22.13 -22.84 4.63
CA GLN A 115 21.37 -23.97 4.09
C GLN A 115 21.97 -24.48 2.76
N SER A 116 22.51 -23.59 1.93
CA SER A 116 23.16 -23.93 0.66
C SER A 116 24.49 -24.63 0.86
N VAL A 117 25.34 -24.15 1.79
CA VAL A 117 26.62 -24.79 2.14
C VAL A 117 26.40 -26.21 2.64
N ARG A 118 25.35 -26.45 3.40
CA ARG A 118 24.97 -27.80 3.84
C ARG A 118 24.55 -28.71 2.70
N SER A 119 23.91 -28.15 1.66
CA SER A 119 23.42 -28.92 0.51
C SER A 119 24.52 -29.23 -0.50
N ILE A 120 25.34 -28.24 -0.87
CA ILE A 120 26.27 -28.33 -2.00
C ILE A 120 27.75 -28.03 -1.62
N GLY A 121 28.05 -27.91 -0.31
CA GLY A 121 29.37 -27.59 0.19
C GLY A 121 29.76 -26.12 0.00
N PRO A 122 31.10 -25.79 -0.05
CA PRO A 122 31.56 -24.40 -0.05
C PRO A 122 30.98 -23.49 -1.12
N TRP A 123 30.57 -24.04 -2.27
CA TRP A 123 29.90 -23.31 -3.33
C TRP A 123 28.57 -22.65 -2.90
N GLY A 124 27.98 -23.15 -1.83
CA GLY A 124 26.77 -22.59 -1.25
C GLY A 124 26.90 -21.13 -0.80
N VAL A 125 28.12 -20.65 -0.54
CA VAL A 125 28.39 -19.24 -0.16
C VAL A 125 28.01 -18.27 -1.30
N ALA A 126 28.08 -18.71 -2.55
CA ALA A 126 27.76 -17.89 -3.71
C ALA A 126 26.24 -17.77 -3.98
N ILE A 127 25.41 -18.62 -3.38
CA ILE A 127 23.98 -18.68 -3.64
C ILE A 127 23.22 -17.39 -3.26
N PRO A 128 23.45 -16.74 -2.13
CA PRO A 128 22.82 -15.45 -1.83
C PRO A 128 23.06 -14.41 -2.93
N PHE A 129 24.28 -14.34 -3.46
CA PHE A 129 24.62 -13.41 -4.54
C PHE A 129 23.88 -13.74 -5.83
N LEU A 130 23.71 -15.03 -6.15
CA LEU A 130 22.89 -15.45 -7.28
C LEU A 130 21.42 -15.06 -7.12
N VAL A 131 20.86 -15.25 -5.94
CA VAL A 131 19.46 -14.92 -5.65
C VAL A 131 19.25 -13.42 -5.69
N PHE A 132 20.10 -12.64 -5.02
CA PHE A 132 19.98 -11.18 -4.94
C PHE A 132 20.32 -10.49 -6.26
N GLY A 133 21.39 -10.90 -6.93
CA GLY A 133 21.81 -10.32 -8.20
C GLY A 133 21.04 -10.85 -9.41
N GLY A 134 20.55 -12.08 -9.36
CA GLY A 134 19.88 -12.73 -10.48
C GLY A 134 18.36 -12.48 -10.55
N SER A 135 17.71 -12.21 -9.43
CA SER A 135 16.27 -11.93 -9.36
C SER A 135 16.01 -10.50 -8.95
N VAL A 136 15.70 -9.68 -9.94
CA VAL A 136 15.32 -8.27 -9.77
C VAL A 136 14.02 -8.15 -8.99
N ASP A 137 13.05 -9.02 -9.26
CA ASP A 137 11.75 -9.00 -8.60
C ASP A 137 11.88 -9.32 -7.11
N PHE A 138 12.68 -10.33 -6.76
CA PHE A 138 12.99 -10.65 -5.36
C PHE A 138 13.75 -9.52 -4.66
N THR A 139 14.80 -8.96 -5.28
CA THR A 139 15.60 -7.88 -4.70
C THR A 139 14.77 -6.63 -4.48
N SER A 140 13.81 -6.33 -5.38
CA SER A 140 12.86 -5.23 -5.19
C SER A 140 11.99 -5.38 -3.93
N ARG A 141 11.81 -6.60 -3.45
CA ARG A 141 11.13 -6.87 -2.17
C ARG A 141 12.06 -6.71 -0.98
N LEU A 142 13.31 -7.08 -1.12
CA LEU A 142 14.31 -6.96 -0.03
C LEU A 142 14.62 -5.51 0.34
N VAL A 143 14.58 -4.58 -0.62
CA VAL A 143 14.82 -3.15 -0.33
C VAL A 143 13.70 -2.47 0.45
N ARG A 144 12.69 -3.21 0.88
CA ARG A 144 11.55 -2.74 1.68
C ARG A 144 11.74 -3.14 3.13
N LEU A 145 11.74 -2.18 4.04
CA LEU A 145 11.83 -2.46 5.47
C LEU A 145 10.48 -3.00 5.99
N ARG A 146 10.28 -4.31 5.82
CA ARG A 146 9.01 -4.99 6.16
C ARG A 146 9.24 -6.27 6.98
N PRO A 147 8.28 -6.66 7.84
CA PRO A 147 8.35 -7.91 8.62
C PRO A 147 8.33 -9.16 7.73
N GLU A 148 7.87 -9.05 6.50
CA GLU A 148 7.86 -10.12 5.50
C GLU A 148 9.26 -10.73 5.29
N ILE A 149 10.32 -9.92 5.34
CA ILE A 149 11.71 -10.39 5.21
C ILE A 149 12.08 -11.32 6.36
N LEU A 150 11.71 -10.96 7.58
CA LEU A 150 11.95 -11.81 8.76
C LEU A 150 11.12 -13.09 8.72
N SER A 151 9.88 -12.99 8.23
CA SER A 151 9.00 -14.15 8.07
C SER A 151 9.56 -15.19 7.08
N LEU A 152 10.22 -14.75 6.01
CA LEU A 152 10.96 -15.65 5.09
C LEU A 152 12.02 -16.47 5.82
N VAL A 153 12.82 -15.82 6.67
CA VAL A 153 13.86 -16.49 7.48
C VAL A 153 13.21 -17.54 8.39
N LEU A 154 12.13 -17.18 9.07
CA LEU A 154 11.39 -18.09 9.97
C LEU A 154 10.81 -19.29 9.21
N ILE A 155 10.30 -19.10 7.99
CA ILE A 155 9.82 -20.20 7.14
C ILE A 155 10.98 -21.11 6.72
N MET A 156 12.12 -20.58 6.32
CA MET A 156 13.29 -21.40 5.99
C MET A 156 13.78 -22.23 7.17
N VAL A 157 13.74 -21.66 8.38
CA VAL A 157 14.05 -22.38 9.64
C VAL A 157 12.97 -23.42 9.94
N ALA A 158 11.69 -23.10 9.77
CA ALA A 158 10.58 -24.01 10.01
C ALA A 158 10.64 -25.28 9.14
N ILE A 159 10.99 -25.15 7.85
CA ILE A 159 11.19 -26.29 6.94
C ILE A 159 12.27 -27.24 7.48
N GLU A 160 13.38 -26.68 7.93
CA GLU A 160 14.49 -27.46 8.50
C GLU A 160 14.08 -28.20 9.78
N LEU A 161 13.38 -27.50 10.68
CA LEU A 161 12.89 -28.07 11.95
C LEU A 161 11.83 -29.17 11.71
N ALA A 162 10.91 -28.95 10.79
CA ALA A 162 9.88 -29.91 10.43
C ALA A 162 10.49 -31.17 9.80
N ALA A 163 11.42 -31.01 8.86
CA ALA A 163 12.13 -32.15 8.25
C ALA A 163 12.91 -32.97 9.28
N ARG A 164 13.48 -32.33 10.30
CA ARG A 164 14.19 -32.97 11.42
C ARG A 164 13.34 -33.40 12.59
N ARG A 165 12.01 -33.27 12.47
CA ARG A 165 11.05 -33.66 13.52
C ARG A 165 11.23 -32.91 14.85
N ARG A 166 11.76 -31.68 14.80
CA ARG A 166 11.98 -30.83 15.98
C ARG A 166 10.70 -30.02 16.30
N ALA A 167 9.62 -30.74 16.60
CA ALA A 167 8.28 -30.16 16.73
C ALA A 167 8.20 -29.07 17.81
N LEU A 168 8.85 -29.23 18.97
CA LEU A 168 8.86 -28.21 20.04
C LEU A 168 9.48 -26.88 19.54
N LEU A 169 10.64 -26.95 18.89
CA LEU A 169 11.29 -25.74 18.33
C LEU A 169 10.45 -25.15 17.21
N LEU A 170 9.74 -25.97 16.42
CA LEU A 170 8.81 -25.50 15.42
C LEU A 170 7.63 -24.73 16.07
N GLY A 171 7.16 -25.17 17.23
CA GLY A 171 6.16 -24.44 18.04
C GLY A 171 6.69 -23.08 18.54
N VAL A 172 7.95 -23.01 18.98
CA VAL A 172 8.59 -21.75 19.37
C VAL A 172 8.68 -20.80 18.17
N VAL A 173 9.11 -21.31 17.00
CA VAL A 173 9.16 -20.53 15.76
C VAL A 173 7.76 -20.04 15.36
N ALA A 174 6.72 -20.85 15.53
CA ALA A 174 5.34 -20.45 15.27
C ALA A 174 4.88 -19.30 16.18
N CYS A 175 5.25 -19.32 17.46
CA CYS A 175 4.96 -18.24 18.41
C CYS A 175 5.67 -16.93 17.96
N VAL A 176 6.96 -16.99 17.66
CA VAL A 176 7.74 -15.85 17.17
C VAL A 176 7.17 -15.32 15.85
N TYR A 177 6.81 -16.21 14.94
CA TYR A 177 6.20 -15.83 13.66
C TYR A 177 4.90 -15.04 13.86
N THR A 178 4.01 -15.54 14.75
CA THR A 178 2.73 -14.90 15.07
C THR A 178 2.89 -13.50 15.65
N LEU A 179 3.90 -13.28 16.48
CA LEU A 179 4.22 -11.97 17.06
C LEU A 179 4.90 -11.03 16.06
N THR A 180 5.47 -11.57 14.97
CA THR A 180 6.24 -10.80 13.98
C THR A 180 5.42 -10.44 12.76
N TYR A 181 4.52 -11.34 12.31
CA TYR A 181 3.86 -11.21 11.02
C TYR A 181 2.46 -11.82 11.02
N THR A 182 1.50 -11.04 10.55
CA THR A 182 0.06 -11.36 10.61
C THR A 182 -0.37 -12.67 9.95
N PRO A 183 0.18 -13.13 8.78
CA PRO A 183 -0.31 -14.34 8.11
C PRO A 183 0.12 -15.65 8.79
N PHE A 184 -0.02 -15.78 10.11
CA PHE A 184 0.31 -17.01 10.84
C PHE A 184 -0.52 -18.23 10.38
N HIS A 185 -1.68 -18.01 9.79
CA HIS A 185 -2.48 -19.08 9.19
C HIS A 185 -1.77 -19.76 8.00
N VAL A 186 -0.95 -19.02 7.23
CA VAL A 186 -0.10 -19.58 6.17
C VAL A 186 0.96 -20.51 6.78
N PHE A 187 1.58 -20.07 7.89
CA PHE A 187 2.54 -20.89 8.62
C PHE A 187 1.90 -22.20 9.14
N LEU A 188 0.71 -22.12 9.73
CA LEU A 188 -0.03 -23.31 10.17
C LEU A 188 -0.42 -24.21 8.98
N GLY A 189 -0.85 -23.62 7.88
CA GLY A 189 -1.14 -24.36 6.64
C GLY A 189 0.07 -25.15 6.14
N LEU A 190 1.26 -24.56 6.18
CA LEU A 190 2.51 -25.26 5.86
C LEU A 190 2.80 -26.40 6.85
N CYS A 191 2.56 -26.23 8.15
CA CYS A 191 2.74 -27.29 9.13
C CYS A 191 1.78 -28.46 8.91
N VAL A 192 0.52 -28.18 8.57
CA VAL A 192 -0.46 -29.22 8.17
C VAL A 192 0.01 -29.95 6.91
N ALA A 193 0.52 -29.20 5.93
CA ALA A 193 1.05 -29.76 4.69
C ALA A 193 2.30 -30.62 4.93
N PHE A 194 3.19 -30.24 5.86
CA PHE A 194 4.33 -31.07 6.29
C PHE A 194 3.89 -32.35 6.98
N PHE A 195 2.86 -32.28 7.81
CA PHE A 195 2.27 -33.47 8.42
C PHE A 195 1.70 -34.42 7.36
N ALA A 196 0.90 -33.89 6.42
CA ALA A 196 0.30 -34.70 5.36
C ALA A 196 1.37 -35.35 4.45
N LEU A 197 2.38 -34.57 4.07
CA LEU A 197 3.50 -35.04 3.26
C LEU A 197 4.30 -36.12 3.99
N GLY A 198 4.64 -35.93 5.26
CA GLY A 198 5.36 -36.91 6.07
C GLY A 198 4.56 -38.18 6.29
N TRP A 199 3.25 -38.09 6.42
CA TRP A 199 2.37 -39.26 6.47
C TRP A 199 2.36 -40.01 5.13
N TRP A 200 2.27 -39.28 4.01
CA TRP A 200 2.30 -39.88 2.68
C TRP A 200 3.63 -40.55 2.34
N THR A 201 4.76 -39.90 2.63
CA THR A 201 6.10 -40.40 2.27
C THR A 201 6.66 -41.43 3.22
N ASP A 202 6.47 -41.24 4.53
CA ASP A 202 7.09 -42.06 5.57
C ASP A 202 6.11 -43.02 6.27
N GLY A 203 4.80 -42.92 5.98
CA GLY A 203 3.73 -43.66 6.65
C GLY A 203 3.51 -43.24 8.12
N ARG A 204 4.20 -42.19 8.59
CA ARG A 204 4.19 -41.81 10.01
C ARG A 204 3.27 -40.62 10.26
N ARG A 205 2.33 -40.80 11.20
CA ARG A 205 1.40 -39.75 11.65
C ARG A 205 2.07 -38.84 12.69
N GLU A 206 2.89 -37.91 12.25
CA GLU A 206 3.64 -36.98 13.12
C GLU A 206 2.77 -35.78 13.55
N TRP A 207 1.65 -36.02 14.23
CA TRP A 207 0.69 -35.00 14.66
C TRP A 207 1.34 -33.85 15.46
N ARG A 208 2.50 -34.10 16.08
CA ARG A 208 3.29 -33.08 16.79
C ARG A 208 3.73 -31.92 15.87
N LEU A 209 3.88 -32.14 14.55
CA LEU A 209 4.20 -31.11 13.58
C LEU A 209 3.04 -30.13 13.36
N VAL A 210 1.83 -30.45 13.81
CA VAL A 210 0.67 -29.57 13.75
C VAL A 210 0.34 -29.00 15.13
N VAL A 211 0.30 -29.85 16.16
CA VAL A 211 -0.16 -29.44 17.49
C VAL A 211 0.81 -28.46 18.14
N TYR A 212 2.11 -28.69 18.11
CA TYR A 212 3.07 -27.74 18.72
C TYR A 212 3.07 -26.37 18.02
N PRO A 213 3.06 -26.25 16.67
CA PRO A 213 2.85 -24.97 16.01
C PRO A 213 1.52 -24.31 16.34
N ALA A 214 0.41 -25.08 16.42
CA ALA A 214 -0.89 -24.53 16.80
C ALA A 214 -0.87 -23.94 18.22
N VAL A 215 -0.25 -24.66 19.17
CA VAL A 215 -0.01 -24.14 20.53
C VAL A 215 0.90 -22.91 20.48
N GLY A 216 1.96 -22.93 19.66
CA GLY A 216 2.85 -21.79 19.48
C GLY A 216 2.11 -20.56 18.97
N VAL A 217 1.24 -20.71 17.96
CA VAL A 217 0.40 -19.61 17.46
C VAL A 217 -0.55 -19.11 18.55
N ALA A 218 -1.24 -20.01 19.25
CA ALA A 218 -2.15 -19.63 20.34
C ALA A 218 -1.41 -18.84 21.43
N LEU A 219 -0.22 -19.30 21.83
CA LEU A 219 0.61 -18.58 22.80
C LEU A 219 1.04 -17.20 22.24
N GLY A 220 1.47 -17.13 20.97
CA GLY A 220 1.84 -15.85 20.34
C GLY A 220 0.68 -14.86 20.34
N LEU A 221 -0.55 -15.30 20.07
CA LEU A 221 -1.73 -14.47 20.14
C LEU A 221 -2.02 -13.99 21.57
N LEU A 222 -1.94 -14.90 22.56
CA LEU A 222 -2.28 -14.62 23.96
C LEU A 222 -1.27 -13.73 24.67
N VAL A 223 0.04 -13.90 24.40
CA VAL A 223 1.09 -13.08 25.02
C VAL A 223 1.26 -11.73 24.33
N HIS A 224 0.59 -11.50 23.21
CA HIS A 224 0.62 -10.25 22.50
C HIS A 224 0.03 -9.12 23.36
N PRO A 225 0.70 -7.95 23.54
CA PRO A 225 0.21 -6.88 24.38
C PRO A 225 -1.18 -6.35 23.99
N GLY A 226 -1.53 -6.44 22.71
CA GLY A 226 -2.83 -6.02 22.18
C GLY A 226 -3.87 -7.15 22.11
N PHE A 227 -3.73 -8.25 22.89
CA PHE A 227 -4.78 -9.27 22.93
C PHE A 227 -6.04 -8.73 23.67
N PRO A 228 -7.26 -8.96 23.19
CA PRO A 228 -7.68 -9.76 22.01
C PRO A 228 -7.77 -8.95 20.69
N ALA A 229 -7.44 -7.66 20.66
CA ALA A 229 -7.56 -6.80 19.47
C ALA A 229 -6.72 -7.32 18.28
N ASN A 230 -5.57 -7.94 18.54
CA ASN A 230 -4.73 -8.56 17.51
C ASN A 230 -5.45 -9.65 16.70
N VAL A 231 -6.37 -10.39 17.32
CA VAL A 231 -7.21 -11.41 16.64
C VAL A 231 -8.23 -10.71 15.73
N ARG A 232 -8.84 -9.61 16.20
CA ARG A 232 -9.77 -8.81 15.38
C ARG A 232 -9.06 -8.18 14.19
N VAL A 233 -7.88 -7.61 14.39
CA VAL A 233 -7.04 -7.04 13.32
C VAL A 233 -6.68 -8.10 12.29
N TRP A 234 -6.26 -9.29 12.75
CA TRP A 234 -6.01 -10.41 11.86
C TRP A 234 -7.24 -10.79 11.01
N TRP A 235 -8.42 -10.87 11.65
CA TRP A 235 -9.67 -11.19 10.94
C TRP A 235 -9.98 -10.15 9.85
N ILE A 236 -9.91 -8.87 10.19
CA ILE A 236 -10.19 -7.79 9.23
C ILE A 236 -9.21 -7.85 8.06
N GLN A 237 -7.91 -8.01 8.33
CA GLN A 237 -6.89 -7.97 7.29
C GLN A 237 -6.86 -9.23 6.42
N ASN A 238 -7.20 -10.40 6.95
CA ASN A 238 -7.06 -11.65 6.22
C ASN A 238 -8.38 -12.28 5.78
N VAL A 239 -9.50 -11.89 6.35
CA VAL A 239 -10.82 -12.41 5.97
C VAL A 239 -11.66 -11.31 5.34
N THR A 240 -11.94 -10.21 6.06
CA THR A 240 -12.75 -9.11 5.53
C THR A 240 -12.13 -8.51 4.27
N TYR A 241 -10.81 -8.30 4.25
CA TYR A 241 -10.10 -7.81 3.06
C TYR A 241 -10.36 -8.66 1.81
N PHE A 242 -10.36 -9.99 1.93
CA PHE A 242 -10.63 -10.87 0.78
C PHE A 242 -12.10 -10.89 0.37
N LEU A 243 -13.01 -10.85 1.33
CA LEU A 243 -14.45 -10.86 1.06
C LEU A 243 -14.92 -9.55 0.43
N GLU A 244 -14.34 -8.44 0.83
CA GLU A 244 -14.75 -7.09 0.43
C GLU A 244 -13.79 -6.44 -0.60
N ALA A 245 -12.86 -7.20 -1.18
CA ALA A 245 -11.81 -6.69 -2.07
C ALA A 245 -12.34 -5.87 -3.25
N ALA A 246 -13.55 -6.17 -3.75
CA ALA A 246 -14.17 -5.43 -4.85
C ALA A 246 -14.58 -3.99 -4.46
N HIS A 247 -14.71 -3.71 -3.16
CA HIS A 247 -15.11 -2.41 -2.62
C HIS A 247 -13.94 -1.61 -2.05
N LEU A 248 -12.75 -2.19 -2.03
CA LEU A 248 -11.56 -1.60 -1.44
C LEU A 248 -10.63 -1.02 -2.51
N ASP A 249 -9.99 0.09 -2.15
CA ASP A 249 -8.81 0.58 -2.87
C ASP A 249 -7.63 -0.32 -2.50
N VAL A 250 -7.18 -1.13 -3.45
CA VAL A 250 -6.21 -2.22 -3.23
C VAL A 250 -4.85 -1.80 -3.75
N SER A 251 -3.82 -2.01 -2.94
CA SER A 251 -2.43 -1.78 -3.36
C SER A 251 -2.06 -2.60 -4.60
N GLY A 252 -1.33 -1.98 -5.54
CA GLY A 252 -0.83 -2.62 -6.77
C GLY A 252 0.06 -3.86 -6.56
N GLU A 253 0.55 -4.08 -5.32
CA GLU A 253 1.31 -5.28 -4.95
C GLU A 253 0.48 -6.58 -4.98
N ASN A 254 -0.83 -6.44 -4.89
CA ASN A 254 -1.76 -7.56 -4.93
C ASN A 254 -2.16 -7.93 -6.37
N MET A 255 -1.60 -7.27 -7.38
CA MET A 255 -1.82 -7.61 -8.78
C MET A 255 -0.88 -8.73 -9.23
N SER A 256 -1.32 -9.51 -10.22
CA SER A 256 -0.46 -10.50 -10.90
C SER A 256 0.57 -9.80 -11.77
N ARG A 257 1.74 -10.41 -11.90
CA ARG A 257 2.72 -10.01 -12.92
C ARG A 257 2.30 -10.55 -14.30
N THR A 258 2.61 -9.81 -15.35
CA THR A 258 2.59 -10.40 -16.69
C THR A 258 3.66 -11.50 -16.78
N THR A 259 3.42 -12.53 -17.60
CA THR A 259 4.39 -13.62 -17.78
C THR A 259 5.74 -13.10 -18.28
N SER A 260 5.74 -12.12 -19.18
CA SER A 260 6.95 -11.48 -19.70
C SER A 260 7.73 -10.77 -18.60
N ASP A 261 7.05 -10.01 -17.74
CA ASP A 261 7.69 -9.32 -16.60
C ASP A 261 8.28 -10.32 -15.61
N ALA A 262 7.53 -11.36 -15.25
CA ALA A 262 8.00 -12.40 -14.34
C ALA A 262 9.26 -13.10 -14.87
N LEU A 263 9.32 -13.38 -16.16
CA LEU A 263 10.49 -13.98 -16.79
C LEU A 263 11.67 -13.02 -16.85
N LEU A 264 11.46 -11.79 -17.35
CA LEU A 264 12.53 -10.80 -17.50
C LEU A 264 13.15 -10.40 -16.16
N LEU A 265 12.33 -10.17 -15.13
CA LEU A 265 12.80 -9.76 -13.81
C LEU A 265 13.55 -10.88 -13.06
N ASN A 266 13.33 -12.14 -13.45
CA ASN A 266 14.00 -13.29 -12.85
C ASN A 266 14.98 -13.99 -13.80
N LEU A 267 15.28 -13.41 -14.98
CA LEU A 267 16.07 -14.08 -16.03
C LEU A 267 17.46 -14.47 -15.54
N GLY A 268 18.17 -13.60 -14.83
CA GLY A 268 19.50 -13.87 -14.30
C GLY A 268 19.49 -15.02 -13.30
N TRP A 269 18.50 -15.05 -12.41
CA TRP A 269 18.32 -16.14 -11.45
C TRP A 269 17.99 -17.47 -12.18
N LEU A 270 17.06 -17.47 -13.13
CA LEU A 270 16.71 -18.65 -13.93
C LEU A 270 17.93 -19.19 -14.69
N ALA A 271 18.70 -18.31 -15.34
CA ALA A 271 19.93 -18.68 -16.04
C ALA A 271 20.98 -19.25 -15.07
N GLY A 272 21.13 -18.65 -13.89
CA GLY A 272 22.04 -19.15 -12.85
C GLY A 272 21.63 -20.51 -12.30
N MET A 273 20.32 -20.74 -12.09
CA MET A 273 19.79 -22.04 -11.65
C MET A 273 19.99 -23.11 -12.73
N LEU A 274 19.79 -22.74 -14.00
CA LEU A 274 20.08 -23.62 -15.13
C LEU A 274 21.59 -23.94 -15.19
N ALA A 275 22.45 -22.96 -15.04
CA ALA A 275 23.90 -23.16 -15.02
C ALA A 275 24.34 -24.09 -13.86
N LEU A 276 23.78 -23.93 -12.66
CA LEU A 276 23.98 -24.85 -11.54
C LEU A 276 23.54 -26.28 -11.89
N TRP A 277 22.38 -26.42 -12.50
CA TRP A 277 21.85 -27.72 -12.91
C TRP A 277 22.70 -28.38 -13.98
N LEU A 278 23.18 -27.65 -14.97
CA LEU A 278 24.07 -28.14 -16.04
C LEU A 278 25.49 -28.43 -15.55
N ALA A 279 25.95 -27.74 -14.51
CA ALA A 279 27.27 -27.96 -13.89
C ALA A 279 27.32 -29.16 -12.93
N ARG A 280 26.17 -29.83 -12.68
CA ARG A 280 26.13 -30.93 -11.73
C ARG A 280 27.02 -32.11 -12.12
N VAL A 281 27.72 -32.61 -11.14
CA VAL A 281 28.61 -33.76 -11.26
C VAL A 281 28.29 -34.75 -10.15
N ARG A 282 28.18 -36.04 -10.48
CA ARG A 282 27.97 -37.10 -9.49
C ARG A 282 29.20 -37.26 -8.64
N ARG A 283 29.11 -37.05 -7.34
CA ARG A 283 30.23 -37.04 -6.42
C ARG A 283 30.14 -38.05 -5.28
N SER A 284 28.97 -38.56 -4.95
CA SER A 284 28.78 -39.43 -3.80
C SER A 284 27.52 -40.26 -3.89
N THR A 285 27.38 -41.25 -3.04
CA THR A 285 26.12 -41.92 -2.78
C THR A 285 25.04 -40.90 -2.34
N PRO A 286 23.77 -41.08 -2.73
CA PRO A 286 22.69 -40.22 -2.30
C PRO A 286 22.72 -39.98 -0.81
N SER A 287 22.59 -38.73 -0.40
CA SER A 287 22.45 -38.41 1.03
C SER A 287 21.05 -38.74 1.50
N ALA A 288 20.92 -39.17 2.76
CA ALA A 288 19.63 -39.59 3.33
C ALA A 288 18.62 -38.44 3.56
N ASP A 289 18.78 -37.29 2.90
CA ASP A 289 18.01 -36.08 3.18
C ASP A 289 16.85 -35.85 2.16
N ALA A 290 16.26 -36.97 1.66
CA ALA A 290 15.09 -36.91 0.79
C ALA A 290 13.91 -36.17 1.44
N ARG A 291 13.73 -36.34 2.76
CA ARG A 291 12.68 -35.64 3.51
C ARG A 291 12.85 -34.10 3.48
N LEU A 292 14.08 -33.61 3.67
CA LEU A 292 14.35 -32.18 3.63
C LEU A 292 14.12 -31.62 2.20
N ARG A 293 14.44 -32.38 1.16
CA ARG A 293 14.11 -32.06 -0.24
C ARG A 293 12.60 -31.91 -0.41
N ASP A 294 11.83 -32.92 0.00
CA ASP A 294 10.37 -32.96 -0.20
C ASP A 294 9.67 -31.86 0.60
N PHE A 295 10.11 -31.61 1.83
CA PHE A 295 9.59 -30.55 2.69
C PHE A 295 9.96 -29.15 2.20
N THR A 296 10.96 -29.01 1.32
CA THR A 296 11.26 -27.73 0.66
C THR A 296 10.48 -27.57 -0.64
N LEU A 297 10.32 -28.66 -1.39
CA LEU A 297 9.59 -28.64 -2.66
C LEU A 297 8.13 -28.22 -2.46
N LEU A 298 7.49 -28.73 -1.41
CA LEU A 298 6.08 -28.45 -1.13
C LEU A 298 5.80 -26.93 -1.00
N PRO A 299 6.41 -26.17 -0.08
CA PRO A 299 6.20 -24.72 -0.03
C PRO A 299 6.69 -24.00 -1.29
N THR A 300 7.71 -24.51 -1.98
CA THR A 300 8.14 -23.96 -3.28
C THR A 300 6.99 -23.98 -4.30
N VAL A 301 6.28 -25.11 -4.42
CA VAL A 301 5.13 -25.23 -5.31
C VAL A 301 4.00 -24.30 -4.88
N VAL A 302 3.67 -24.28 -3.58
CA VAL A 302 2.62 -23.41 -3.03
C VAL A 302 2.91 -21.94 -3.33
N PHE A 303 4.10 -21.46 -2.97
CA PHE A 303 4.46 -20.07 -3.21
C PHE A 303 4.69 -19.76 -4.70
N GLY A 304 5.05 -20.73 -5.52
CA GLY A 304 5.11 -20.59 -6.97
C GLY A 304 3.71 -20.33 -7.58
N VAL A 305 2.70 -21.08 -7.17
CA VAL A 305 1.31 -20.86 -7.59
C VAL A 305 0.81 -19.50 -7.10
N LEU A 306 1.09 -19.17 -5.84
CA LEU A 306 0.73 -17.87 -5.28
C LEU A 306 1.44 -16.70 -5.97
N TYR A 307 2.70 -16.87 -6.42
CA TYR A 307 3.43 -15.85 -7.18
C TYR A 307 2.79 -15.57 -8.54
N VAL A 308 2.32 -16.61 -9.23
CA VAL A 308 1.56 -16.41 -10.48
C VAL A 308 0.30 -15.58 -10.23
N ALA A 309 -0.38 -15.81 -9.12
CA ALA A 309 -1.58 -15.06 -8.76
C ALA A 309 -1.27 -13.65 -8.24
N ARG A 310 -0.18 -13.47 -7.48
CA ARG A 310 0.17 -12.19 -6.83
C ARG A 310 1.68 -12.01 -6.73
N ALA A 311 2.18 -10.91 -7.27
CA ALA A 311 3.61 -10.60 -7.37
C ALA A 311 4.37 -10.65 -6.03
N ARG A 312 3.73 -10.29 -4.92
CA ARG A 312 4.36 -10.25 -3.58
C ARG A 312 4.95 -11.59 -3.13
N PHE A 313 4.42 -12.72 -3.61
CA PHE A 313 4.92 -14.04 -3.20
C PHE A 313 6.26 -14.44 -3.80
N VAL A 314 6.86 -13.62 -4.68
CA VAL A 314 8.24 -13.78 -5.13
C VAL A 314 9.23 -13.81 -3.96
N THR A 315 8.93 -13.08 -2.88
CA THR A 315 9.72 -13.06 -1.62
C THR A 315 10.00 -14.45 -1.10
N TYR A 316 9.04 -15.36 -1.18
CA TYR A 316 9.18 -16.74 -0.71
C TYR A 316 9.59 -17.68 -1.84
N PHE A 317 9.03 -17.50 -3.03
CA PHE A 317 9.21 -18.42 -4.15
C PHE A 317 10.67 -18.54 -4.57
N VAL A 318 11.36 -17.46 -4.86
CA VAL A 318 12.73 -17.48 -5.39
C VAL A 318 13.73 -18.14 -4.44
N PRO A 319 13.82 -17.80 -3.13
CA PRO A 319 14.70 -18.47 -2.20
C PRO A 319 14.37 -19.95 -2.01
N LEU A 320 13.10 -20.29 -1.89
CA LEU A 320 12.67 -21.68 -1.66
C LEU A 320 12.87 -22.55 -2.91
N ALA A 321 12.64 -22.02 -4.10
CA ALA A 321 12.92 -22.70 -5.36
C ALA A 321 14.42 -22.96 -5.50
N THR A 322 15.26 -21.99 -5.14
CA THR A 322 16.71 -22.16 -5.10
C THR A 322 17.11 -23.30 -4.17
N LEU A 323 16.65 -23.28 -2.92
CA LEU A 323 16.93 -24.34 -1.94
C LEU A 323 16.40 -25.70 -2.40
N SER A 324 15.24 -25.74 -3.05
CA SER A 324 14.63 -26.98 -3.59
C SER A 324 15.52 -27.63 -4.64
N VAL A 325 16.07 -26.85 -5.58
CA VAL A 325 17.00 -27.35 -6.59
C VAL A 325 18.29 -27.86 -5.92
N LEU A 326 18.88 -27.11 -5.00
CA LEU A 326 20.11 -27.52 -4.32
C LEU A 326 19.94 -28.80 -3.49
N ARG A 327 18.80 -28.94 -2.80
CA ARG A 327 18.47 -30.14 -2.00
C ARG A 327 18.17 -31.35 -2.88
N THR A 328 17.58 -31.11 -4.07
CA THR A 328 17.37 -32.18 -5.07
C THR A 328 18.69 -32.69 -5.59
N MET A 329 19.65 -31.81 -5.91
CA MET A 329 21.00 -32.20 -6.32
C MET A 329 21.71 -32.97 -5.21
N ALA A 330 21.65 -32.47 -3.97
CA ALA A 330 22.24 -33.13 -2.80
C ALA A 330 21.67 -34.52 -2.56
N ALA A 331 20.35 -34.68 -2.66
CA ALA A 331 19.66 -35.96 -2.50
C ALA A 331 20.02 -36.96 -3.63
N ALA A 332 20.32 -36.49 -4.82
CA ALA A 332 20.82 -37.31 -5.93
C ALA A 332 22.33 -37.64 -5.81
N GLY A 333 23.00 -37.12 -4.78
CA GLY A 333 24.46 -37.26 -4.65
C GLY A 333 25.24 -36.41 -5.64
N GLU A 334 24.68 -35.31 -6.08
CA GLU A 334 25.25 -34.37 -7.05
C GLU A 334 25.73 -33.08 -6.37
N ALA A 335 26.71 -32.41 -6.95
CA ALA A 335 27.18 -31.09 -6.53
C ALA A 335 27.68 -30.30 -7.76
N PRO A 336 27.76 -28.97 -7.69
CA PRO A 336 28.31 -28.17 -8.77
C PRO A 336 29.78 -28.55 -9.06
N GLY A 337 30.06 -28.77 -10.33
CA GLY A 337 31.42 -28.96 -10.83
C GLY A 337 32.07 -27.62 -11.22
N PRO A 338 33.38 -27.65 -11.57
CA PRO A 338 34.07 -26.43 -11.98
C PRO A 338 33.67 -25.92 -13.36
N THR A 339 32.98 -26.73 -14.17
CA THR A 339 32.60 -26.38 -15.54
C THR A 339 31.15 -26.70 -15.83
N VAL A 340 30.55 -25.88 -16.68
CA VAL A 340 29.22 -26.08 -17.29
C VAL A 340 29.43 -26.58 -18.72
N ARG A 341 28.81 -27.67 -19.11
CA ARG A 341 28.81 -28.12 -20.49
C ARG A 341 27.64 -27.47 -21.28
N ILE A 342 27.99 -26.62 -22.24
CA ILE A 342 27.02 -25.99 -23.14
C ILE A 342 27.36 -26.48 -24.55
N ALA A 343 26.51 -27.32 -25.13
CA ALA A 343 26.76 -28.07 -26.35
C ALA A 343 28.05 -28.91 -26.23
N SER A 344 29.01 -28.75 -27.11
CA SER A 344 30.31 -29.46 -27.07
C SER A 344 31.41 -28.74 -26.26
N ARG A 345 31.14 -27.55 -25.75
CA ARG A 345 32.16 -26.71 -25.08
C ARG A 345 31.96 -26.73 -23.53
N SER A 346 33.09 -26.80 -22.82
CA SER A 346 33.15 -26.65 -21.38
C SER A 346 33.40 -25.18 -21.05
N VAL A 347 32.45 -24.53 -20.37
CA VAL A 347 32.60 -23.15 -19.88
C VAL A 347 32.86 -23.19 -18.38
N PRO A 348 33.82 -22.43 -17.85
CA PRO A 348 34.03 -22.34 -16.42
C PRO A 348 32.73 -21.90 -15.73
N PHE A 349 32.33 -22.60 -14.66
CA PHE A 349 31.10 -22.26 -13.91
C PHE A 349 31.13 -20.81 -13.42
N ALA A 350 32.30 -20.32 -12.99
CA ALA A 350 32.49 -18.94 -12.56
C ALA A 350 32.10 -17.92 -13.65
N VAL A 351 32.36 -18.22 -14.94
CA VAL A 351 31.97 -17.32 -16.05
C VAL A 351 30.47 -17.30 -16.22
N ALA A 352 29.82 -18.47 -16.23
CA ALA A 352 28.37 -18.53 -16.33
C ALA A 352 27.69 -17.83 -15.14
N PHE A 353 28.24 -18.00 -13.94
CA PHE A 353 27.78 -17.34 -12.73
C PHE A 353 27.96 -15.82 -12.78
N SER A 354 29.13 -15.35 -13.27
CA SER A 354 29.40 -13.90 -13.44
C SER A 354 28.43 -13.24 -14.42
N VAL A 355 28.05 -13.92 -15.51
CA VAL A 355 27.04 -13.40 -16.45
C VAL A 355 25.69 -13.19 -15.75
N CYS A 356 25.29 -14.12 -14.86
CA CYS A 356 24.06 -13.98 -14.09
C CYS A 356 24.11 -12.80 -13.10
N LEU A 357 25.29 -12.57 -12.48
CA LEU A 357 25.48 -11.41 -11.62
C LEU A 357 25.50 -10.09 -12.40
N LEU A 358 26.13 -10.07 -13.57
CA LEU A 358 26.14 -8.89 -14.44
C LEU A 358 24.73 -8.53 -14.91
N TRP A 359 23.87 -9.53 -15.14
CA TRP A 359 22.46 -9.27 -15.41
C TRP A 359 21.80 -8.51 -14.27
N GLY A 360 22.04 -8.91 -13.02
CA GLY A 360 21.53 -8.18 -11.86
C GLY A 360 21.97 -6.72 -11.85
N VAL A 361 23.26 -6.47 -12.09
CA VAL A 361 23.81 -5.11 -12.18
C VAL A 361 23.19 -4.31 -13.33
N TYR A 362 23.00 -4.92 -14.49
CA TYR A 362 22.32 -4.30 -15.64
C TYR A 362 20.85 -4.03 -15.37
N ALA A 363 20.18 -4.93 -14.68
CA ALA A 363 18.77 -4.83 -14.36
C ALA A 363 18.46 -3.88 -13.18
N LEU A 364 19.44 -3.57 -12.33
CA LEU A 364 19.30 -2.60 -11.23
C LEU A 364 18.73 -1.24 -11.69
N PRO A 365 19.23 -0.59 -12.76
CA PRO A 365 18.62 0.66 -13.26
C PRO A 365 17.17 0.50 -13.71
N MET A 366 16.79 -0.66 -14.21
CA MET A 366 15.38 -0.95 -14.56
C MET A 366 14.51 -1.08 -13.31
N ILE A 367 15.06 -1.68 -12.24
CA ILE A 367 14.41 -1.66 -10.92
C ILE A 367 14.21 -0.22 -10.48
N PHE A 368 15.26 0.58 -10.49
CA PHE A 368 15.21 1.96 -10.00
C PHE A 368 14.23 2.82 -10.80
N LYS A 369 14.24 2.75 -12.14
CA LYS A 369 13.24 3.45 -12.96
C LYS A 369 11.81 3.02 -12.66
N ARG A 370 11.60 1.75 -12.41
CA ARG A 370 10.27 1.22 -12.07
C ARG A 370 9.87 1.60 -10.64
N MET A 371 10.85 1.68 -9.75
CA MET A 371 10.73 2.14 -8.38
C MET A 371 10.43 3.64 -8.32
N GLU A 372 11.10 4.47 -9.13
CA GLU A 372 10.79 5.89 -9.30
C GLU A 372 9.35 6.11 -9.76
N ALA A 373 8.82 5.23 -10.61
CA ALA A 373 7.43 5.32 -11.08
C ALA A 373 6.40 4.95 -10.01
N VAL A 374 6.76 4.17 -9.00
CA VAL A 374 5.87 3.70 -7.91
C VAL A 374 6.06 4.53 -6.64
N ALA A 375 7.28 4.96 -6.36
CA ALA A 375 7.62 5.82 -5.22
C ALA A 375 7.91 7.26 -5.69
N LEU A 376 6.95 7.83 -6.40
CA LEU A 376 7.06 9.08 -7.16
C LEU A 376 7.75 10.24 -6.43
N ASN A 377 7.75 10.26 -5.11
CA ASN A 377 8.25 11.37 -4.31
C ASN A 377 9.50 11.05 -3.48
N ALA A 378 9.73 9.79 -3.09
CA ALA A 378 10.80 9.44 -2.16
C ALA A 378 12.22 9.59 -2.75
N PHE A 379 12.38 9.45 -4.07
CA PHE A 379 13.68 9.48 -4.76
C PHE A 379 13.93 10.77 -5.55
N ARG A 380 13.02 11.75 -5.51
CA ARG A 380 13.24 13.03 -6.17
C ARG A 380 14.32 13.82 -5.43
N PRO A 381 15.18 14.55 -6.16
CA PRO A 381 16.08 15.50 -5.51
C PRO A 381 15.29 16.48 -4.64
N GLY A 382 15.75 16.69 -3.39
CA GLY A 382 15.05 17.57 -2.45
C GLY A 382 13.83 16.95 -1.75
N ALA A 383 13.56 15.66 -1.93
CA ALA A 383 12.41 15.02 -1.31
C ALA A 383 12.46 15.07 0.23
N ARG A 384 13.64 14.90 0.83
CA ARG A 384 13.81 14.98 2.28
C ARG A 384 13.53 16.38 2.81
N GLU A 385 14.07 17.37 2.15
CA GLU A 385 13.89 18.80 2.46
C GLU A 385 12.42 19.21 2.35
N ASP A 386 11.71 18.67 1.35
CA ASP A 386 10.28 18.87 1.16
C ASP A 386 9.47 18.26 2.33
N TRP A 387 9.78 17.01 2.72
CA TRP A 387 9.15 16.38 3.88
C TRP A 387 9.44 17.11 5.19
N GLU A 388 10.65 17.61 5.39
CA GLU A 388 11.01 18.41 6.57
C GLU A 388 10.30 19.77 6.56
N ALA A 389 10.10 20.39 5.37
CA ALA A 389 9.34 21.62 5.23
C ALA A 389 7.84 21.40 5.50
N PHE A 390 7.29 20.31 4.97
CA PHE A 390 5.93 19.86 5.26
C PHE A 390 5.74 19.68 6.78
N ALA A 391 6.64 18.95 7.43
CA ALA A 391 6.55 18.68 8.86
C ALA A 391 6.57 19.97 9.71
N ARG A 392 7.34 20.99 9.29
CA ARG A 392 7.34 22.30 9.94
C ARG A 392 6.06 23.11 9.69
N ALA A 393 5.40 22.88 8.56
CA ALA A 393 4.15 23.56 8.23
C ALA A 393 2.91 22.97 8.91
N VAL A 394 3.00 21.71 9.36
CA VAL A 394 1.89 21.02 10.04
C VAL A 394 1.76 21.52 11.47
N PRO A 395 0.62 22.11 11.89
CA PRO A 395 0.38 22.48 13.28
C PRO A 395 0.30 21.28 14.21
N ASP A 396 0.73 21.44 15.46
CA ASP A 396 0.57 20.41 16.49
C ASP A 396 -0.93 20.12 16.72
N GLY A 397 -1.29 18.86 16.73
CA GLY A 397 -2.68 18.43 16.90
C GLY A 397 -3.56 18.61 15.65
N ALA A 398 -2.97 18.98 14.51
CA ALA A 398 -3.70 19.18 13.27
C ALA A 398 -4.52 17.93 12.89
N LYS A 399 -5.78 18.14 12.52
CA LYS A 399 -6.70 17.11 12.05
C LYS A 399 -6.67 17.10 10.52
N ILE A 400 -5.94 16.13 9.96
CA ILE A 400 -5.59 16.12 8.54
C ILE A 400 -6.42 15.06 7.79
N PHE A 401 -7.05 15.49 6.70
CA PHE A 401 -7.59 14.62 5.70
C PHE A 401 -6.48 14.24 4.70
N ALA A 402 -6.17 12.97 4.58
CA ALA A 402 -5.15 12.49 3.65
C ALA A 402 -5.45 11.07 3.17
N GLY A 403 -4.89 10.68 2.03
CA GLY A 403 -4.97 9.33 1.50
C GLY A 403 -4.24 8.31 2.39
N TRP A 404 -4.78 7.11 2.53
CA TRP A 404 -4.24 6.09 3.43
C TRP A 404 -2.79 5.69 3.11
N GLN A 405 -2.42 5.66 1.83
CA GLN A 405 -1.05 5.34 1.41
C GLN A 405 -0.05 6.45 1.79
N ALA A 406 -0.46 7.71 1.71
CA ALA A 406 0.38 8.84 2.08
C ALA A 406 0.53 8.98 3.59
N THR A 407 -0.49 8.60 4.37
CA THR A 407 -0.49 8.74 5.83
C THR A 407 0.58 7.90 6.51
N GLU A 408 1.07 6.85 5.91
CA GLU A 408 2.20 6.07 6.42
C GLU A 408 3.49 6.89 6.51
N GLN A 409 3.72 7.79 5.56
CA GLN A 409 4.83 8.75 5.62
C GLN A 409 4.49 9.95 6.52
N PHE A 410 3.25 10.44 6.48
CA PHE A 410 2.85 11.58 7.28
C PHE A 410 2.99 11.32 8.79
N VAL A 411 2.63 10.14 9.28
CA VAL A 411 2.80 9.79 10.71
C VAL A 411 4.26 9.75 11.15
N PHE A 412 5.19 9.51 10.24
CA PHE A 412 6.61 9.55 10.53
C PHE A 412 7.15 10.98 10.62
N TRP A 413 6.77 11.85 9.66
CA TRP A 413 7.27 13.21 9.56
C TRP A 413 6.52 14.19 10.45
N ALA A 414 5.20 14.02 10.61
CA ALA A 414 4.33 14.86 11.45
C ALA A 414 3.56 14.01 12.48
N PRO A 415 4.25 13.38 13.45
CA PRO A 415 3.65 12.41 14.37
C PRO A 415 2.70 13.03 15.42
N ARG A 416 2.64 14.36 15.51
CA ARG A 416 1.73 15.08 16.43
C ARG A 416 0.38 15.41 15.79
N ALA A 417 0.26 15.24 14.47
CA ALA A 417 -1.01 15.35 13.77
C ALA A 417 -1.82 14.05 13.88
N VAL A 418 -3.11 14.14 13.61
CA VAL A 418 -4.02 13.00 13.52
C VAL A 418 -4.66 12.95 12.14
N TYR A 419 -4.88 11.76 11.64
CA TYR A 419 -5.29 11.52 10.26
C TYR A 419 -6.62 10.76 10.20
N ILE A 420 -7.23 10.70 9.04
CA ILE A 420 -8.48 9.95 8.81
C ILE A 420 -8.25 8.46 9.01
N ASN A 421 -7.27 7.91 8.30
CA ASN A 421 -6.89 6.51 8.37
C ASN A 421 -5.37 6.38 8.22
N VAL A 422 -4.82 5.34 8.81
CA VAL A 422 -3.43 4.93 8.67
C VAL A 422 -3.44 3.43 8.36
N LEU A 423 -2.53 2.94 7.54
CA LEU A 423 -2.52 1.58 7.02
C LEU A 423 -3.67 1.28 6.04
N ASP A 424 -3.84 -0.01 5.76
CA ASP A 424 -4.79 -0.52 4.77
C ASP A 424 -6.19 0.09 4.90
N SER A 425 -6.79 0.41 3.80
CA SER A 425 -8.13 1.00 3.69
C SER A 425 -9.23 0.12 4.31
N VAL A 426 -9.01 -1.18 4.42
CA VAL A 426 -9.95 -2.14 5.01
C VAL A 426 -10.29 -1.83 6.47
N PHE A 427 -9.37 -1.23 7.23
CA PHE A 427 -9.61 -0.90 8.64
C PHE A 427 -10.60 0.25 8.81
N MET A 428 -10.62 1.19 7.88
CA MET A 428 -11.64 2.23 7.82
C MET A 428 -12.96 1.66 7.31
N TYR A 429 -12.93 0.86 6.24
CA TYR A 429 -14.11 0.19 5.71
C TYR A 429 -14.81 -0.66 6.77
N ALA A 430 -14.07 -1.44 7.54
CA ALA A 430 -14.59 -2.26 8.63
C ALA A 430 -15.23 -1.44 9.77
N LYS A 431 -14.85 -0.17 9.96
CA LYS A 431 -15.47 0.74 10.92
C LYS A 431 -16.77 1.33 10.37
N SER A 432 -16.75 1.81 9.15
CA SER A 432 -17.92 2.37 8.45
C SER A 432 -17.73 2.35 6.94
N PRO A 433 -18.38 1.41 6.22
CA PRO A 433 -18.34 1.37 4.75
C PRO A 433 -18.86 2.65 4.10
N GLU A 434 -19.81 3.33 4.76
CA GLU A 434 -20.39 4.56 4.26
C GLU A 434 -19.41 5.74 4.33
N LEU A 435 -18.72 5.92 5.48
CA LEU A 435 -17.67 6.92 5.61
C LEU A 435 -16.51 6.63 4.66
N TYR A 436 -16.19 5.37 4.46
CA TYR A 436 -15.14 4.97 3.52
C TYR A 436 -15.45 5.39 2.07
N ARG A 437 -16.70 5.25 1.61
CA ARG A 437 -17.11 5.74 0.28
C ARG A 437 -16.95 7.25 0.16
N ALA A 438 -17.41 8.00 1.16
CA ALA A 438 -17.24 9.44 1.18
C ALA A 438 -15.76 9.86 1.20
N TYR A 439 -14.93 9.13 1.92
CA TYR A 439 -13.49 9.32 1.93
C TYR A 439 -12.88 9.13 0.52
N LEU A 440 -13.26 8.08 -0.19
CA LEU A 440 -12.82 7.86 -1.57
C LEU A 440 -13.33 8.94 -2.53
N ASP A 441 -14.57 9.42 -2.36
CA ASP A 441 -15.12 10.48 -3.21
C ASP A 441 -14.32 11.77 -3.08
N VAL A 442 -13.88 12.12 -1.87
CA VAL A 442 -12.98 13.25 -1.64
C VAL A 442 -11.62 13.03 -2.30
N LEU A 443 -10.97 11.91 -2.04
CA LEU A 443 -9.63 11.62 -2.57
C LEU A 443 -9.60 11.58 -4.10
N GLN A 444 -10.60 10.98 -4.71
CA GLN A 444 -10.70 10.87 -6.17
C GLN A 444 -11.21 12.15 -6.83
N GLY A 445 -11.39 13.22 -6.06
CA GLY A 445 -11.87 14.49 -6.55
C GLY A 445 -13.29 14.45 -7.11
N ARG A 446 -14.08 13.43 -6.74
CA ARG A 446 -15.51 13.36 -7.10
C ARG A 446 -16.36 14.26 -6.21
N GLU A 447 -15.85 14.55 -5.01
CA GLU A 447 -16.48 15.47 -4.08
C GLU A 447 -16.21 16.92 -4.51
N PRO A 448 -17.24 17.71 -4.81
CA PRO A 448 -17.04 19.08 -5.27
C PRO A 448 -16.67 20.05 -4.15
N ASP A 449 -17.17 19.89 -2.94
CA ASP A 449 -16.83 20.73 -1.79
C ASP A 449 -16.01 19.98 -0.73
N ILE A 450 -14.75 19.78 -1.04
CA ILE A 450 -13.80 19.06 -0.18
C ILE A 450 -13.70 19.68 1.22
N PRO A 451 -13.53 21.02 1.41
CA PRO A 451 -13.45 21.63 2.73
C PRO A 451 -14.67 21.34 3.59
N PHE A 452 -15.87 21.47 3.02
CA PHE A 452 -17.10 21.20 3.76
C PHE A 452 -17.20 19.75 4.21
N VAL A 453 -16.98 18.78 3.31
CA VAL A 453 -17.09 17.36 3.64
C VAL A 453 -15.99 16.92 4.61
N ALA A 454 -14.77 17.39 4.42
CA ALA A 454 -13.66 17.10 5.33
C ALA A 454 -13.94 17.61 6.75
N ARG A 455 -14.52 18.80 6.88
CA ARG A 455 -14.88 19.37 8.21
C ARG A 455 -16.11 18.71 8.81
N SER A 456 -17.20 18.62 8.07
CA SER A 456 -18.49 18.18 8.63
C SER A 456 -18.55 16.68 8.92
N ARG A 457 -17.87 15.85 8.12
CA ARG A 457 -17.90 14.39 8.24
C ARG A 457 -16.71 13.80 8.93
N PHE A 458 -15.55 14.41 8.70
CA PHE A 458 -14.28 13.86 9.15
C PHE A 458 -13.62 14.74 10.21
N ASP A 459 -14.30 15.80 10.64
CA ASP A 459 -13.76 16.74 11.63
C ASP A 459 -12.29 17.08 11.31
N SER A 460 -12.01 17.34 10.03
CA SER A 460 -10.67 17.66 9.52
C SER A 460 -10.61 19.13 9.11
N GLU A 461 -9.51 19.75 9.42
CA GLU A 461 -9.25 21.17 9.19
C GLU A 461 -8.19 21.41 8.13
N PHE A 462 -7.47 20.33 7.77
CA PHE A 462 -6.39 20.34 6.81
C PHE A 462 -6.54 19.20 5.82
N PHE A 463 -6.00 19.38 4.62
CA PHE A 463 -5.83 18.33 3.63
C PHE A 463 -4.35 18.22 3.26
N ALA A 464 -3.82 17.00 3.23
CA ALA A 464 -2.47 16.72 2.80
C ALA A 464 -2.45 15.66 1.69
N ASP A 465 -1.57 15.86 0.71
CA ASP A 465 -1.35 14.93 -0.39
C ASP A 465 0.13 14.91 -0.78
N ASP A 466 0.63 13.74 -1.18
CA ASP A 466 1.98 13.51 -1.68
C ASP A 466 2.04 13.42 -3.21
N GLY A 467 0.99 13.88 -3.88
CA GLY A 467 0.85 13.86 -5.34
C GLY A 467 0.07 12.68 -5.89
N GLN A 468 -0.51 11.83 -5.03
CA GLN A 468 -1.30 10.68 -5.46
C GLN A 468 -2.73 11.06 -5.90
N TYR A 469 -3.26 12.20 -5.41
CA TYR A 469 -4.64 12.62 -5.65
C TYR A 469 -4.71 13.96 -6.39
N PRO A 470 -4.26 14.02 -7.65
CA PRO A 470 -4.13 15.29 -8.39
C PRO A 470 -5.47 16.01 -8.62
N LEU A 471 -6.59 15.28 -8.69
CA LEU A 471 -7.91 15.90 -8.86
C LEU A 471 -8.37 16.61 -7.60
N ALA A 472 -8.24 15.97 -6.43
CA ALA A 472 -8.54 16.60 -5.15
C ALA A 472 -7.62 17.81 -4.90
N ARG A 473 -6.31 17.66 -5.14
CA ARG A 473 -5.34 18.76 -5.06
C ARG A 473 -5.70 19.91 -6.00
N GLY A 474 -6.07 19.62 -7.25
CA GLY A 474 -6.45 20.62 -8.23
C GLY A 474 -7.69 21.42 -7.80
N ARG A 475 -8.68 20.75 -7.17
CA ARG A 475 -9.86 21.45 -6.61
C ARG A 475 -9.47 22.39 -5.48
N LEU A 476 -8.65 21.91 -4.52
CA LEU A 476 -8.24 22.71 -3.38
C LEU A 476 -7.34 23.89 -3.77
N LEU A 477 -6.50 23.74 -4.79
CA LEU A 477 -5.67 24.84 -5.33
C LEU A 477 -6.51 25.97 -5.92
N ASN A 478 -7.69 25.66 -6.42
CA ASN A 478 -8.60 26.63 -7.05
C ASN A 478 -9.73 27.09 -6.11
N ASP A 479 -9.79 26.60 -4.88
CA ASP A 479 -10.79 27.00 -3.90
C ASP A 479 -10.31 28.24 -3.13
N PRO A 480 -10.96 29.42 -3.30
CA PRO A 480 -10.52 30.67 -2.66
C PRO A 480 -10.63 30.66 -1.13
N ARG A 481 -11.38 29.70 -0.55
CA ARG A 481 -11.55 29.53 0.90
C ARG A 481 -10.37 28.81 1.54
N VAL A 482 -9.49 28.22 0.70
CA VAL A 482 -8.42 27.35 1.14
C VAL A 482 -7.09 28.07 1.11
N LYS A 483 -6.39 28.04 2.22
CA LYS A 483 -5.04 28.61 2.32
C LYS A 483 -4.00 27.50 2.10
N LYS A 484 -3.10 27.72 1.18
CA LYS A 484 -1.97 26.83 0.97
C LYS A 484 -0.86 27.13 1.98
N LEU A 485 -0.53 26.15 2.84
CA LEU A 485 0.54 26.26 3.84
C LEU A 485 1.86 25.70 3.34
N HIS A 486 1.80 24.64 2.52
CA HIS A 486 2.96 24.02 1.88
C HIS A 486 2.59 23.57 0.48
N ASP A 487 3.51 23.78 -0.49
CA ASP A 487 3.32 23.41 -1.88
C ASP A 487 4.66 22.98 -2.47
N GLY A 488 4.93 21.70 -2.28
CA GLY A 488 6.08 21.00 -2.81
C GLY A 488 5.64 19.73 -3.54
N ASN A 489 6.44 18.69 -3.46
CA ASN A 489 6.00 17.34 -3.84
C ASN A 489 4.86 16.89 -2.94
N THR A 490 4.98 17.17 -1.63
CA THR A 490 3.87 17.14 -0.68
C THR A 490 3.15 18.50 -0.67
N CYS A 491 1.88 18.51 -0.31
CA CYS A 491 1.15 19.75 -0.11
C CYS A 491 0.35 19.69 1.20
N LEU A 492 0.12 20.88 1.77
CA LEU A 492 -0.73 21.08 2.93
C LEU A 492 -1.66 22.26 2.70
N PHE A 493 -2.94 22.00 2.75
CA PHE A 493 -4.00 22.98 2.61
C PHE A 493 -4.72 23.16 3.95
N ASP A 494 -4.93 24.42 4.33
CA ASP A 494 -5.65 24.82 5.53
C ASP A 494 -7.00 25.42 5.13
N PHE A 495 -8.07 24.89 5.67
CA PHE A 495 -9.43 25.38 5.50
C PHE A 495 -10.15 25.60 6.85
N THR A 496 -9.38 25.82 7.93
CA THR A 496 -9.93 26.13 9.27
C THR A 496 -10.85 27.35 9.24
N GLY A 497 -10.46 28.36 8.44
CA GLY A 497 -11.20 29.60 8.24
C GLY A 497 -12.20 29.57 7.07
N ALA A 498 -12.37 28.43 6.40
CA ALA A 498 -13.31 28.33 5.31
C ALA A 498 -14.73 28.52 5.84
N SER A 499 -15.27 29.72 5.70
CA SER A 499 -16.69 29.98 5.86
C SER A 499 -17.43 29.43 4.65
N ASN A 500 -18.66 28.96 4.85
CA ASN A 500 -19.53 28.74 3.72
C ASN A 500 -19.78 30.12 3.07
N GLU A 501 -19.21 30.35 1.90
CA GLU A 501 -19.56 31.53 1.12
C GLU A 501 -21.05 31.52 0.81
N PRO A 502 -21.67 32.65 0.45
CA PRO A 502 -23.08 32.72 0.16
C PRO A 502 -23.40 31.97 -1.13
N PHE A 503 -23.33 30.63 -1.06
CA PHE A 503 -23.85 29.81 -2.14
C PHE A 503 -25.35 29.98 -2.25
N VAL A 504 -25.82 30.04 -3.46
CA VAL A 504 -27.26 29.93 -3.71
C VAL A 504 -27.65 28.50 -3.43
N VAL A 505 -28.35 28.29 -2.33
CA VAL A 505 -28.71 26.94 -1.82
C VAL A 505 -30.19 26.62 -1.98
N ASP A 506 -31.00 27.62 -2.28
CA ASP A 506 -32.45 27.49 -2.42
C ASP A 506 -32.86 27.31 -3.89
N TRP A 507 -32.49 26.14 -4.42
CA TRP A 507 -32.81 25.76 -5.79
C TRP A 507 -34.06 24.88 -5.84
N LYS A 508 -34.95 25.16 -6.80
CA LYS A 508 -36.11 24.33 -7.11
C LYS A 508 -35.87 23.63 -8.46
N LEU A 509 -36.05 22.31 -8.47
CA LEU A 509 -35.97 21.52 -9.71
C LEU A 509 -37.21 21.82 -10.58
N LEU A 510 -36.98 22.21 -11.82
CA LEU A 510 -38.03 22.36 -12.81
C LEU A 510 -38.42 20.99 -13.39
N PRO A 511 -39.71 20.78 -13.76
CA PRO A 511 -40.15 19.55 -14.40
C PRO A 511 -39.29 19.25 -15.65
N PRO A 512 -39.01 17.98 -15.97
CA PRO A 512 -38.24 17.59 -17.14
C PRO A 512 -39.11 17.71 -18.41
N THR A 513 -39.47 18.91 -18.79
CA THR A 513 -40.17 19.20 -20.04
C THR A 513 -39.18 19.67 -21.09
N VAL A 514 -39.28 19.13 -22.30
CA VAL A 514 -38.52 19.59 -23.46
C VAL A 514 -39.49 20.01 -24.54
N PRO A 515 -39.54 21.28 -24.93
CA PRO A 515 -38.77 22.43 -24.41
C PRO A 515 -39.17 22.81 -22.98
N LEU A 516 -38.30 23.49 -22.26
CA LEU A 516 -38.63 24.09 -20.96
C LEU A 516 -39.88 25.00 -21.14
N PRO A 517 -40.88 24.92 -20.25
CA PRO A 517 -42.02 25.82 -20.36
C PRO A 517 -41.55 27.28 -20.27
N PRO A 518 -42.21 28.20 -20.97
CA PRO A 518 -41.93 29.59 -20.81
C PRO A 518 -41.94 29.95 -19.33
N PRO A 519 -40.99 30.70 -18.85
CA PRO A 519 -40.81 30.94 -17.42
C PRO A 519 -41.98 31.62 -16.73
N ALA A 520 -42.81 32.39 -17.47
CA ALA A 520 -44.04 32.95 -16.98
C ALA A 520 -45.09 31.88 -16.55
N GLU A 521 -44.97 30.65 -17.04
CA GLU A 521 -45.86 29.53 -16.71
C GLU A 521 -45.37 28.68 -15.53
N VAL A 522 -44.17 28.92 -15.03
CA VAL A 522 -43.58 28.17 -13.90
C VAL A 522 -43.96 28.84 -12.58
N VAL A 523 -45.02 28.37 -11.95
CA VAL A 523 -45.39 28.78 -10.59
C VAL A 523 -44.48 28.08 -9.60
N LEU A 524 -43.41 28.75 -9.20
CA LEU A 524 -42.34 28.21 -8.33
C LEU A 524 -42.84 27.75 -6.95
N ASP A 525 -43.96 28.26 -6.46
CA ASP A 525 -44.36 28.05 -5.06
C ASP A 525 -45.31 26.84 -4.84
N ALA A 526 -45.92 26.27 -5.87
CA ALA A 526 -46.98 25.28 -5.66
C ALA A 526 -46.71 23.86 -6.15
N GLN A 527 -45.77 23.63 -7.06
CA GLN A 527 -45.66 22.34 -7.76
C GLN A 527 -44.24 21.76 -7.86
N ILE A 528 -43.21 22.47 -7.41
CA ILE A 528 -41.81 22.02 -7.55
C ILE A 528 -41.27 21.73 -6.16
N PRO A 529 -40.91 20.46 -5.85
CA PRO A 529 -40.27 20.19 -4.60
C PRO A 529 -38.96 21.03 -4.55
N SER A 530 -38.81 21.82 -3.48
CA SER A 530 -37.51 22.42 -3.18
C SER A 530 -36.47 21.30 -3.19
N TYR A 531 -35.34 21.57 -3.81
CA TYR A 531 -34.18 20.66 -3.69
C TYR A 531 -34.01 20.32 -2.22
N PRO A 532 -34.08 19.05 -1.79
CA PRO A 532 -34.35 18.75 -0.41
C PRO A 532 -33.10 19.00 0.44
N ARG A 533 -32.97 20.22 0.95
CA ARG A 533 -32.01 20.56 1.98
C ARG A 533 -32.13 19.64 3.20
N ALA A 534 -33.34 19.21 3.54
CA ALA A 534 -33.61 18.29 4.63
C ALA A 534 -33.18 16.84 4.34
N THR A 535 -33.40 16.35 3.13
CA THR A 535 -32.91 15.04 2.68
C THR A 535 -31.40 15.11 2.49
N ALA A 536 -30.92 16.23 2.00
CA ALA A 536 -29.52 16.54 1.86
C ALA A 536 -28.78 16.61 3.19
N ALA A 537 -29.38 17.11 4.25
CA ALA A 537 -28.75 17.08 5.59
C ALA A 537 -28.65 15.66 6.16
N ARG A 538 -29.57 14.77 5.82
CA ARG A 538 -29.47 13.35 6.19
C ARG A 538 -28.53 12.56 5.28
N ASP A 539 -28.52 12.86 3.98
CA ASP A 539 -27.71 12.18 2.97
C ASP A 539 -26.44 12.95 2.60
N ARG A 540 -26.17 14.07 3.29
CA ARG A 540 -24.94 14.83 3.18
C ARG A 540 -24.79 15.51 1.83
N ALA A 541 -25.83 16.24 1.43
CA ALA A 541 -25.68 17.19 0.36
C ALA A 541 -24.68 18.26 0.81
N ILE A 542 -23.85 18.59 -0.10
CA ILE A 542 -22.79 19.54 -0.01
C ILE A 542 -23.47 20.91 -0.07
N GLU A 543 -23.26 21.73 0.95
CA GLU A 543 -23.75 23.11 0.89
C GLU A 543 -23.16 23.79 -0.35
N GLY A 544 -24.04 24.38 -1.14
CA GLY A 544 -23.68 25.08 -2.37
C GLY A 544 -23.56 24.25 -3.63
N TYR A 545 -23.43 22.92 -3.54
CA TYR A 545 -23.43 22.08 -4.74
C TYR A 545 -24.80 21.43 -4.98
N VAL A 546 -25.31 21.63 -6.17
CA VAL A 546 -26.52 20.97 -6.66
C VAL A 546 -26.12 19.69 -7.38
N ASP A 547 -26.30 18.53 -6.74
CA ASP A 547 -25.96 17.21 -7.32
C ASP A 547 -27.19 16.61 -8.01
N GLY A 548 -27.24 16.71 -9.33
CA GLY A 548 -28.33 16.17 -10.13
C GLY A 548 -28.43 14.63 -10.13
N ARG A 549 -27.37 13.90 -9.79
CA ARG A 549 -27.39 12.43 -9.71
C ARG A 549 -28.36 11.92 -8.65
N ARG A 550 -28.65 12.73 -7.63
CA ARG A 550 -29.55 12.37 -6.52
C ARG A 550 -31.02 12.48 -6.87
N LEU A 551 -31.31 13.02 -8.03
CA LEU A 551 -32.70 13.28 -8.48
C LEU A 551 -33.27 12.15 -9.35
N GLY A 552 -32.62 11.00 -9.40
CA GLY A 552 -33.05 9.84 -10.19
C GLY A 552 -32.43 9.80 -11.59
N ASN A 553 -32.86 8.87 -12.46
CA ASN A 553 -32.30 8.61 -13.79
C ASN A 553 -32.20 9.87 -14.67
N ALA A 554 -31.16 10.67 -14.45
CA ALA A 554 -30.86 11.86 -15.23
C ALA A 554 -30.11 11.48 -16.52
N SER A 555 -30.83 10.87 -17.47
CA SER A 555 -30.33 10.67 -18.84
C SER A 555 -30.42 11.94 -19.69
N GLY A 556 -30.95 13.03 -19.15
CA GLY A 556 -31.16 14.30 -19.83
C GLY A 556 -30.70 15.51 -19.02
N CYS A 557 -30.79 16.70 -19.65
CA CYS A 557 -30.49 17.95 -18.96
C CYS A 557 -31.51 18.22 -17.85
N LEU A 558 -31.04 18.76 -16.73
CA LEU A 558 -31.86 19.21 -15.61
C LEU A 558 -31.86 20.73 -15.55
N ALA A 559 -32.97 21.31 -15.16
CA ALA A 559 -33.09 22.75 -14.95
C ALA A 559 -33.46 23.04 -13.49
N PHE A 560 -32.78 24.03 -12.92
CA PHE A 560 -32.93 24.46 -11.54
C PHE A 560 -33.22 25.95 -11.53
N ALA A 561 -34.18 26.40 -10.75
CA ALA A 561 -34.49 27.79 -10.59
C ALA A 561 -34.33 28.27 -9.16
N HIS A 562 -33.80 29.47 -9.03
CA HIS A 562 -33.70 30.26 -7.81
C HIS A 562 -34.42 31.59 -8.02
N VAL A 563 -35.01 32.11 -6.97
CA VAL A 563 -35.68 33.41 -6.99
C VAL A 563 -34.97 34.36 -6.05
N GLU A 564 -34.56 35.51 -6.59
CA GLU A 564 -33.89 36.57 -5.86
C GLU A 564 -34.83 37.78 -5.76
N ASP A 565 -35.03 38.29 -4.55
CA ASP A 565 -35.80 39.51 -4.29
C ASP A 565 -34.82 40.68 -4.13
N VAL A 566 -34.73 41.53 -5.14
CA VAL A 566 -33.85 42.69 -5.18
C VAL A 566 -34.59 43.94 -4.69
N VAL A 567 -34.13 44.53 -3.60
CA VAL A 567 -34.74 45.73 -2.99
C VAL A 567 -34.21 47.01 -3.65
N GLU A 568 -32.93 47.06 -3.94
CA GLU A 568 -32.28 48.18 -4.61
C GLU A 568 -31.50 47.70 -5.85
N PRO A 569 -31.33 48.55 -6.88
CA PRO A 569 -30.58 48.15 -8.07
C PRO A 569 -29.23 47.57 -7.68
N ASN A 570 -29.02 46.29 -8.00
CA ASN A 570 -27.84 45.55 -7.58
C ASN A 570 -26.98 45.17 -8.81
N ARG A 571 -25.69 45.46 -8.70
CA ARG A 571 -24.67 44.89 -9.63
C ARG A 571 -23.96 43.79 -8.90
N ALA A 572 -24.38 42.58 -9.08
CA ALA A 572 -23.76 41.39 -8.54
C ALA A 572 -23.09 40.58 -9.65
N ASN A 573 -22.19 39.72 -9.28
CA ASN A 573 -21.63 38.72 -10.17
C ASN A 573 -22.20 37.36 -9.77
N LEU A 574 -22.79 36.65 -10.72
CA LEU A 574 -23.14 35.25 -10.56
C LEU A 574 -22.01 34.39 -11.09
N GLU A 575 -21.33 33.68 -10.21
CA GLU A 575 -20.35 32.68 -10.62
C GLU A 575 -21.03 31.31 -10.69
N VAL A 576 -21.02 30.67 -11.87
CA VAL A 576 -21.59 29.34 -12.07
C VAL A 576 -20.49 28.38 -12.53
N SER A 577 -20.32 27.30 -11.81
CA SER A 577 -19.35 26.24 -12.13
C SER A 577 -20.08 24.91 -12.34
N PRO A 578 -20.47 24.56 -13.59
CA PRO A 578 -21.21 23.35 -13.87
C PRO A 578 -20.31 22.14 -14.00
N TYR A 579 -20.86 20.99 -13.69
CA TYR A 579 -20.30 19.70 -14.07
C TYR A 579 -20.94 19.27 -15.41
N GLY A 580 -20.28 19.61 -16.51
CA GLY A 580 -20.82 19.45 -17.85
C GLY A 580 -21.12 20.81 -18.51
N SER A 581 -22.01 20.81 -19.49
CA SER A 581 -22.49 22.06 -20.09
C SER A 581 -23.61 22.67 -19.27
N ALA A 582 -23.74 24.00 -19.31
CA ALA A 582 -24.86 24.69 -18.69
C ALA A 582 -25.28 25.93 -19.46
N ASP A 583 -26.60 26.18 -19.50
CA ASP A 583 -27.19 27.43 -19.94
C ASP A 583 -27.76 28.17 -18.74
N ILE A 584 -27.48 29.44 -18.61
CA ILE A 584 -27.91 30.29 -17.51
C ILE A 584 -28.86 31.36 -18.04
N TYR A 585 -30.04 31.43 -17.43
CA TYR A 585 -31.08 32.40 -17.76
C TYR A 585 -31.39 33.29 -16.56
N VAL A 586 -31.63 34.55 -16.80
CA VAL A 586 -32.20 35.50 -15.85
C VAL A 586 -33.49 36.05 -16.44
N ASP A 587 -34.61 35.88 -15.75
CA ASP A 587 -35.93 36.28 -16.20
C ASP A 587 -36.20 35.91 -17.67
N ASP A 588 -35.82 34.65 -18.04
CA ASP A 588 -36.06 34.10 -19.36
C ASP A 588 -35.05 34.45 -20.44
N ALA A 589 -34.23 35.47 -20.20
CA ALA A 589 -33.16 35.81 -21.10
C ALA A 589 -31.95 34.89 -20.87
N LEU A 590 -31.44 34.26 -21.93
CA LEU A 590 -30.16 33.53 -21.89
C LEU A 590 -29.04 34.54 -21.69
N VAL A 591 -28.42 34.51 -20.51
CA VAL A 591 -27.31 35.43 -20.16
C VAL A 591 -25.94 34.80 -20.33
N ALA A 592 -25.84 33.47 -20.25
CA ALA A 592 -24.63 32.76 -20.53
C ALA A 592 -24.89 31.32 -20.98
N ALA A 593 -24.03 30.81 -21.85
CA ALA A 593 -23.95 29.40 -22.23
C ALA A 593 -22.53 28.88 -22.01
N ILE A 594 -22.41 27.78 -21.31
CA ILE A 594 -21.14 27.10 -21.02
C ILE A 594 -21.12 25.80 -21.84
N PRO A 595 -20.48 25.81 -23.04
CA PRO A 595 -20.65 24.70 -24.01
C PRO A 595 -19.81 23.48 -23.73
N SER A 596 -18.73 23.60 -22.96
CA SER A 596 -17.79 22.49 -22.74
C SER A 596 -18.03 21.84 -21.39
N PRO A 597 -17.93 20.50 -21.32
CA PRO A 597 -17.93 19.80 -20.05
C PRO A 597 -16.75 20.29 -19.22
N ARG A 598 -17.04 20.83 -18.06
CA ARG A 598 -16.06 21.26 -17.06
C ARG A 598 -16.29 20.48 -15.79
N LEU A 599 -15.22 20.31 -15.02
CA LEU A 599 -15.38 19.84 -13.65
C LEU A 599 -15.96 21.00 -12.83
N ALA A 600 -17.03 20.74 -12.07
CA ALA A 600 -17.56 21.71 -11.12
C ALA A 600 -16.49 21.95 -10.03
N VAL A 601 -15.72 23.01 -10.18
CA VAL A 601 -14.66 23.40 -9.26
C VAL A 601 -14.90 24.82 -8.83
N LEU A 602 -14.94 25.06 -7.53
CA LEU A 602 -15.00 26.41 -6.98
C LEU A 602 -13.82 27.25 -7.48
N GLY A 603 -14.09 28.51 -7.79
CA GLY A 603 -13.10 29.43 -8.34
C GLY A 603 -12.73 29.21 -9.81
N ASN A 604 -13.35 28.24 -10.49
CA ASN A 604 -13.19 28.01 -11.94
C ASN A 604 -14.51 28.18 -12.69
N GLY A 605 -15.46 28.84 -12.08
CA GLY A 605 -16.75 29.15 -12.66
C GLY A 605 -16.69 30.24 -13.73
N VAL A 606 -17.77 30.33 -14.50
CA VAL A 606 -18.00 31.46 -15.39
C VAL A 606 -18.63 32.58 -14.58
N ILE A 607 -17.99 33.73 -14.54
CA ILE A 607 -18.51 34.92 -13.86
C ILE A 607 -19.43 35.65 -14.82
N ILE A 608 -20.68 35.80 -14.42
CA ILE A 608 -21.73 36.44 -15.19
C ILE A 608 -22.12 37.72 -14.46
N PRO A 609 -21.83 38.92 -15.01
CA PRO A 609 -22.26 40.15 -14.41
C PRO A 609 -23.79 40.25 -14.50
N LEU A 610 -24.42 40.42 -13.37
CA LEU A 610 -25.86 40.65 -13.26
C LEU A 610 -26.12 42.11 -12.98
N ALA A 611 -26.99 42.72 -13.76
CA ALA A 611 -27.59 44.01 -13.45
C ALA A 611 -29.10 43.78 -13.21
N LEU A 612 -29.48 43.71 -11.94
CA LEU A 612 -30.84 43.42 -11.53
C LEU A 612 -31.50 44.73 -11.05
N ASP A 613 -32.66 45.05 -11.63
CA ASP A 613 -33.49 46.14 -11.17
C ASP A 613 -34.26 45.73 -9.88
N PRO A 614 -34.76 46.68 -9.08
CA PRO A 614 -35.59 46.31 -7.95
C PRO A 614 -36.78 45.49 -8.41
N GLY A 615 -36.99 44.36 -7.75
CA GLY A 615 -38.03 43.42 -8.08
C GLY A 615 -37.68 41.97 -7.80
N ARG A 616 -38.50 41.07 -8.26
CA ARG A 616 -38.32 39.64 -8.10
C ARG A 616 -37.76 39.05 -9.40
N HIS A 617 -36.57 38.49 -9.31
CA HIS A 617 -35.84 37.92 -10.43
C HIS A 617 -35.70 36.41 -10.31
N ARG A 618 -35.79 35.73 -11.43
CA ARG A 618 -35.57 34.29 -11.49
C ARG A 618 -34.27 33.96 -12.22
N ILE A 619 -33.38 33.29 -11.51
CA ILE A 619 -32.13 32.75 -12.06
C ILE A 619 -32.38 31.26 -12.34
N THR A 620 -32.24 30.85 -13.60
CA THR A 620 -32.38 29.45 -14.00
C THR A 620 -31.07 28.89 -14.53
N VAL A 621 -30.62 27.79 -13.99
CA VAL A 621 -29.44 27.03 -14.47
C VAL A 621 -29.94 25.72 -15.07
N ARG A 622 -29.76 25.56 -16.37
CA ARG A 622 -29.99 24.31 -17.07
C ARG A 622 -28.64 23.61 -17.29
N THR A 623 -28.45 22.49 -16.64
CA THR A 623 -27.21 21.73 -16.77
C THR A 623 -27.43 20.39 -17.45
N CYS A 624 -26.52 20.00 -18.32
CA CYS A 624 -26.57 18.73 -19.04
C CYS A 624 -25.43 17.82 -18.59
N PRO A 625 -25.66 16.49 -18.50
CA PRO A 625 -24.69 15.56 -17.97
C PRO A 625 -23.41 15.49 -18.82
N SER A 626 -22.29 15.26 -18.12
CA SER A 626 -21.03 14.85 -18.73
C SER A 626 -20.65 13.49 -18.14
N GLY A 627 -20.83 12.41 -18.91
CA GLY A 627 -20.73 11.06 -18.38
C GLY A 627 -21.84 10.79 -17.35
N ASP A 628 -21.47 10.25 -16.20
CA ASP A 628 -22.41 9.91 -15.11
C ASP A 628 -22.66 11.07 -14.13
N ALA A 629 -22.18 12.28 -14.43
CA ALA A 629 -22.28 13.40 -13.50
C ALA A 629 -23.06 14.57 -14.10
N VAL A 630 -23.94 15.15 -13.29
CA VAL A 630 -24.69 16.36 -13.58
C VAL A 630 -24.85 17.17 -12.30
N GLY A 631 -24.53 18.46 -12.36
CA GLY A 631 -24.65 19.35 -11.20
C GLY A 631 -23.90 20.66 -11.42
N PHE A 632 -23.95 21.54 -10.44
CA PHE A 632 -23.25 22.84 -10.49
C PHE A 632 -23.10 23.47 -9.10
N TYR A 633 -22.17 24.42 -9.01
CA TYR A 633 -22.15 25.46 -7.97
C TYR A 633 -22.66 26.78 -8.53
N ALA A 634 -23.31 27.54 -7.70
CA ALA A 634 -23.64 28.94 -8.01
C ALA A 634 -23.39 29.83 -6.80
N LEU A 635 -22.70 30.92 -7.02
CA LEU A 635 -22.37 31.95 -6.04
C LEU A 635 -22.83 33.32 -6.55
N VAL A 636 -23.40 34.12 -5.69
CA VAL A 636 -23.66 35.54 -5.97
C VAL A 636 -22.63 36.35 -5.19
N ARG A 637 -21.80 37.12 -5.90
CA ARG A 637 -20.75 37.98 -5.34
C ARG A 637 -21.03 39.44 -5.59
#